data_a97156c84de988bd4c3c7cf40cbd9e7a
#
_entry.id   a97156c84de988bd4c3c7cf40cbd9e7a
#
_cell.length_a   1.000
_cell.length_b   1.000
_cell.length_c   1.000
_cell.angle_alpha   90.00
_cell.angle_beta   90.00
_cell.angle_gamma   90.00
#
_symmetry.space_group_name_H-M   'P 1'
#
loop_
_entity.id
_entity.type
_entity.pdbx_description
1 polymer ?
#
loop_
_entity_poly.entity_id
_entity_poly.type
_entity_poly.pdbx_seq_one_letter_code
_entity_poly.pdbx_strand_id
1 'polypeptide(L)'
;MAKKLPIQLVKTRERQDEFLKEAGGSNELPRWATEQIISENAVRLVNALDYIGRLFEDRPMRNSRLPLLVKAKLNEHATAKSYRPNVRSILNQNRKHNVIGISGFREILLKLEDVGDIEAIKNVVLSVQNHTSSKDKPIGVAAIEDLSVYTCNFDIEALSNKILKVQLVDYKDANLNALSEQLLLELGEELGCNIERVDYAEDLIMFKVRNPSADSIRQIATLDSVISIKEMPYYELVAAPNPFQAEVKLAKPVEGEEYPILGILDSGVEQSDYLSSWSHEEENNIAGLDELDINRIHGTMVASVAVYGDILENKDYTGCGPLKFVSCIVNSDKDGLKITEDELIMYIREAVQQYPYIKIWNLSQGSQTEVSENIFSDFAIALDDIQKKNDVLICKSAGNSTNLGRITLGAESMLALTVGSICNSGTHPDDLEEGTHSPFSRIGYGPEGLIKPEVVHYGGNKHTGVKVLTGADIQHTAFGTSFSTPRISSLAAHLFHRLDGVFDPTLIKALIIHNANYPSVVDKNVVGFDKMYGFGLPTSIDDMLNNDEDEFTMVWQPNFNNGTDYQVIDFPYPDALTDENGYFYGIVTVTIVTDPILKGGEGNEYCQTDIDVKIGPIRGVNHFVLGAVGTPKTYRNEERIDSLYNILTEDKYSKRQSEIMRERNLIMKNHKWQPVKKFQVDLSTMTTGKKNLIKECQTWAMTMHAFTRDATMLELQEDGVINSIRATIIVTIRDPKHKGLIYNEGIRLLNTHNFEHSNIVVRNDIHLLGNIDG
;
A
#
# COMPACT_ATOMS: atom_id res chain seq x y z
N MET A 1 38.89 3.47 -7.03
CA MET A 1 37.67 3.12 -6.25
C MET A 1 37.10 4.44 -5.77
N ALA A 2 35.90 4.79 -6.16
CA ALA A 2 35.20 5.95 -5.61
C ALA A 2 35.01 5.76 -4.10
N LYS A 3 35.31 6.78 -3.30
CA LYS A 3 35.03 6.76 -1.85
C LYS A 3 33.53 6.55 -1.68
N LYS A 4 33.11 5.49 -1.01
CA LYS A 4 31.71 5.26 -0.65
C LYS A 4 31.41 6.07 0.60
N LEU A 5 30.54 7.05 0.49
CA LEU A 5 30.17 7.98 1.55
C LEU A 5 28.79 7.57 2.10
N PRO A 6 28.64 7.31 3.40
CA PRO A 6 27.39 6.76 3.94
C PRO A 6 26.24 7.76 3.84
N ILE A 7 25.04 7.27 3.60
CA ILE A 7 23.82 8.08 3.70
C ILE A 7 23.58 8.51 5.17
N GLN A 8 22.87 9.61 5.38
CA GLN A 8 22.68 10.22 6.70
C GLN A 8 21.29 9.94 7.25
N LEU A 9 21.22 9.38 8.46
CA LEU A 9 19.99 9.37 9.24
C LEU A 9 19.86 10.72 9.94
N VAL A 10 18.77 11.46 9.71
CA VAL A 10 18.56 12.81 10.24
C VAL A 10 17.30 12.83 11.10
N LYS A 11 17.41 13.39 12.32
CA LYS A 11 16.26 13.54 13.20
C LYS A 11 15.63 14.93 13.06
N THR A 12 14.31 14.99 13.20
CA THR A 12 13.61 16.27 13.38
C THR A 12 14.02 16.89 14.72
N ARG A 13 14.14 18.21 14.75
CA ARG A 13 14.52 18.95 15.97
C ARG A 13 13.29 19.10 16.86
N GLU A 14 13.29 18.47 18.03
CA GLU A 14 12.19 18.53 18.98
C GLU A 14 11.80 20.00 19.28
N ARG A 15 10.51 20.28 19.35
CA ARG A 15 9.90 21.60 19.61
C ARG A 15 10.18 22.70 18.57
N GLN A 16 11.23 22.59 17.76
CA GLN A 16 11.52 23.56 16.71
C GLN A 16 10.80 23.21 15.41
N ASP A 17 10.83 21.93 15.02
CA ASP A 17 10.24 21.46 13.77
C ASP A 17 8.78 20.98 13.93
N GLU A 18 8.35 20.66 15.17
CA GLU A 18 6.99 20.23 15.47
C GLU A 18 6.01 21.40 15.58
N PHE A 19 4.83 21.26 14.99
CA PHE A 19 3.74 22.21 15.23
C PHE A 19 2.37 21.52 15.26
N LEU A 20 1.43 22.12 16.01
CA LEU A 20 0.07 21.63 16.10
C LEU A 20 -0.79 22.27 15.01
N LYS A 21 -1.54 21.43 14.31
CA LYS A 21 -2.45 21.86 13.25
C LYS A 21 -3.65 22.60 13.84
N GLU A 22 -3.90 23.80 13.36
CA GLU A 22 -5.15 24.49 13.65
C GLU A 22 -6.29 23.87 12.82
N ALA A 23 -7.41 23.53 13.48
CA ALA A 23 -8.61 23.10 12.80
C ALA A 23 -9.19 24.29 11.99
N GLY A 24 -8.97 24.28 10.69
CA GLY A 24 -9.52 25.28 9.77
C GLY A 24 -10.65 24.65 8.96
N GLY A 25 -11.88 25.11 9.13
CA GLY A 25 -13.03 24.77 8.28
C GLY A 25 -13.73 26.03 7.80
N SER A 26 -14.00 26.15 6.51
CA SER A 26 -14.91 27.17 5.98
C SER A 26 -16.34 26.66 6.08
N ASN A 27 -17.21 27.39 6.76
CA ASN A 27 -18.66 27.12 6.84
C ASN A 27 -19.44 27.77 5.68
N GLU A 28 -18.78 28.17 4.60
CA GLU A 28 -19.43 28.71 3.43
C GLU A 28 -20.00 27.58 2.56
N LEU A 29 -21.20 27.81 2.00
CA LEU A 29 -21.82 26.90 1.05
C LEU A 29 -20.91 26.73 -0.18
N PRO A 30 -20.51 25.48 -0.52
CA PRO A 30 -19.72 25.26 -1.71
C PRO A 30 -20.55 25.60 -2.96
N ARG A 31 -19.89 26.04 -4.03
CA ARG A 31 -20.56 26.50 -5.26
C ARG A 31 -21.49 25.47 -5.91
N TRP A 32 -21.23 24.19 -5.71
CA TRP A 32 -22.06 23.11 -6.24
C TRP A 32 -23.33 22.85 -5.42
N ALA A 33 -23.35 23.21 -4.12
CA ALA A 33 -24.52 23.05 -3.25
C ALA A 33 -25.50 24.21 -3.42
N THR A 34 -26.17 24.27 -4.56
CA THR A 34 -27.16 25.30 -4.86
C THR A 34 -28.48 25.05 -4.15
N GLU A 35 -29.28 26.10 -3.93
CA GLU A 35 -30.61 25.98 -3.33
C GLU A 35 -31.52 25.00 -4.10
N GLN A 36 -31.36 24.94 -5.43
CA GLN A 36 -32.09 23.99 -6.26
C GLN A 36 -31.72 22.56 -5.91
N ILE A 37 -30.41 22.22 -5.86
CA ILE A 37 -29.93 20.88 -5.50
C ILE A 37 -30.34 20.50 -4.07
N ILE A 38 -30.26 21.42 -3.13
CA ILE A 38 -30.68 21.21 -1.73
C ILE A 38 -32.18 20.85 -1.69
N SER A 39 -33.02 21.64 -2.38
CA SER A 39 -34.47 21.41 -2.41
C SER A 39 -34.87 20.10 -3.10
N GLU A 40 -34.28 19.80 -4.26
CA GLU A 40 -34.54 18.55 -5.01
C GLU A 40 -34.11 17.32 -4.19
N ASN A 41 -32.93 17.35 -3.59
CA ASN A 41 -32.44 16.27 -2.75
C ASN A 41 -33.28 16.10 -1.48
N ALA A 42 -33.68 17.20 -0.82
CA ALA A 42 -34.53 17.12 0.37
C ALA A 42 -35.85 16.37 0.07
N VAL A 43 -36.52 16.70 -1.04
CA VAL A 43 -37.76 16.00 -1.45
C VAL A 43 -37.49 14.53 -1.74
N ARG A 44 -36.40 14.24 -2.47
CA ARG A 44 -36.03 12.85 -2.81
C ARG A 44 -35.73 12.02 -1.59
N LEU A 45 -34.96 12.57 -0.64
CA LEU A 45 -34.57 11.88 0.59
C LEU A 45 -35.77 11.63 1.51
N VAL A 46 -36.73 12.57 1.62
CA VAL A 46 -37.97 12.33 2.39
C VAL A 46 -38.78 11.18 1.77
N ASN A 47 -38.97 11.17 0.43
CA ASN A 47 -39.66 10.08 -0.24
C ASN A 47 -38.95 8.73 -0.08
N ALA A 48 -37.61 8.71 -0.16
CA ALA A 48 -36.82 7.51 0.06
C ALA A 48 -36.97 6.99 1.49
N LEU A 49 -36.93 7.87 2.50
CA LEU A 49 -37.10 7.49 3.90
C LEU A 49 -38.50 6.96 4.19
N ASP A 50 -39.56 7.52 3.58
CA ASP A 50 -40.93 6.99 3.66
C ASP A 50 -41.07 5.59 3.03
N TYR A 51 -40.32 5.34 1.95
CA TYR A 51 -40.28 4.02 1.31
C TYR A 51 -39.48 3.01 2.19
N ILE A 52 -38.33 3.42 2.70
CA ILE A 52 -37.49 2.61 3.59
C ILE A 52 -38.27 2.26 4.88
N GLY A 53 -39.06 3.18 5.45
CA GLY A 53 -39.90 2.93 6.63
C GLY A 53 -40.91 1.80 6.40
N ARG A 54 -41.58 1.79 5.25
CA ARG A 54 -42.50 0.70 4.88
C ARG A 54 -41.76 -0.63 4.71
N LEU A 55 -40.64 -0.66 4.05
CA LEU A 55 -39.83 -1.87 3.90
C LEU A 55 -39.30 -2.37 5.25
N PHE A 56 -38.99 -1.46 6.17
CA PHE A 56 -38.55 -1.81 7.52
C PHE A 56 -39.63 -2.58 8.28
N GLU A 57 -40.91 -2.19 8.20
CA GLU A 57 -42.04 -2.83 8.82
C GLU A 57 -42.40 -4.19 8.18
N ASP A 58 -42.21 -4.34 6.88
CA ASP A 58 -42.53 -5.53 6.08
C ASP A 58 -41.45 -6.62 6.08
N ARG A 59 -40.35 -6.44 6.85
CA ARG A 59 -39.21 -7.39 6.87
C ARG A 59 -39.60 -8.78 7.42
N PRO A 60 -38.97 -9.85 6.89
CA PRO A 60 -39.09 -11.20 7.49
C PRO A 60 -38.76 -11.20 8.99
N MET A 61 -39.43 -12.03 9.75
CA MET A 61 -39.27 -12.11 11.24
C MET A 61 -37.80 -12.38 11.66
N ARG A 62 -37.05 -13.13 10.84
CA ARG A 62 -35.60 -13.38 11.07
C ARG A 62 -34.81 -12.09 11.05
N ASN A 63 -35.03 -11.23 10.04
CA ASN A 63 -34.33 -9.97 9.86
C ASN A 63 -34.75 -8.88 10.87
N SER A 64 -35.96 -8.99 11.44
CA SER A 64 -36.45 -8.00 12.43
C SER A 64 -35.57 -7.89 13.68
N ARG A 65 -34.69 -8.87 13.94
CA ARG A 65 -33.72 -8.88 15.04
C ARG A 65 -32.42 -8.10 14.72
N LEU A 66 -32.21 -7.73 13.46
CA LEU A 66 -31.02 -7.02 12.97
C LEU A 66 -31.38 -5.61 12.48
N PRO A 67 -30.46 -4.65 12.52
CA PRO A 67 -30.64 -3.38 11.84
C PRO A 67 -30.84 -3.56 10.33
N LEU A 68 -31.66 -2.71 9.74
CA LEU A 68 -31.80 -2.63 8.27
C LEU A 68 -30.57 -1.92 7.70
N LEU A 69 -29.93 -2.50 6.69
CA LEU A 69 -28.87 -1.85 5.96
C LEU A 69 -29.40 -0.94 4.86
N VAL A 70 -28.94 0.29 4.86
CA VAL A 70 -29.29 1.32 3.88
C VAL A 70 -28.00 1.88 3.30
N LYS A 71 -28.00 2.15 2.01
CA LYS A 71 -26.92 2.87 1.34
C LYS A 71 -27.32 4.29 1.01
N ALA A 72 -26.43 5.23 1.30
CA ALA A 72 -26.51 6.62 0.90
C ALA A 72 -25.57 6.88 -0.26
N LYS A 73 -26.09 7.24 -1.41
CA LYS A 73 -25.29 7.62 -2.58
C LYS A 73 -24.92 9.10 -2.48
N LEU A 74 -23.63 9.38 -2.57
CA LEU A 74 -23.11 10.73 -2.49
C LEU A 74 -23.10 11.43 -3.86
N ASN A 75 -23.33 12.73 -3.84
CA ASN A 75 -23.05 13.62 -4.94
C ASN A 75 -21.57 13.52 -5.33
N GLU A 76 -21.29 13.51 -6.62
CA GLU A 76 -19.92 13.41 -7.13
C GLU A 76 -19.00 14.54 -6.62
N HIS A 77 -19.53 15.73 -6.34
CA HIS A 77 -18.80 16.86 -5.79
C HIS A 77 -18.51 16.72 -4.28
N ALA A 78 -19.25 15.84 -3.59
CA ALA A 78 -19.14 15.61 -2.14
C ALA A 78 -18.26 14.41 -1.77
N THR A 79 -17.44 13.91 -2.69
CA THR A 79 -16.53 12.78 -2.44
C THR A 79 -15.33 13.14 -1.55
N ALA A 80 -14.95 14.43 -1.50
CA ALA A 80 -13.85 14.86 -0.64
C ALA A 80 -14.18 14.68 0.84
N LYS A 81 -13.15 14.26 1.62
CA LYS A 81 -13.27 14.02 3.07
C LYS A 81 -13.88 15.18 3.85
N SER A 82 -13.67 16.42 3.38
CA SER A 82 -14.16 17.64 4.04
C SER A 82 -15.69 17.72 4.15
N TYR A 83 -16.44 16.97 3.34
CA TYR A 83 -17.90 16.92 3.37
C TYR A 83 -18.47 15.79 4.23
N ARG A 84 -17.64 14.83 4.66
CA ARG A 84 -18.08 13.70 5.48
C ARG A 84 -18.74 14.13 6.81
N PRO A 85 -18.23 15.13 7.56
CA PRO A 85 -18.91 15.64 8.76
C PRO A 85 -20.32 16.14 8.45
N ASN A 86 -20.52 16.84 7.31
CA ASN A 86 -21.84 17.34 6.91
C ASN A 86 -22.80 16.19 6.59
N VAL A 87 -22.36 15.17 5.86
CA VAL A 87 -23.14 13.96 5.57
C VAL A 87 -23.55 13.25 6.85
N ARG A 88 -22.58 13.00 7.75
CA ARG A 88 -22.88 12.39 9.05
C ARG A 88 -23.83 13.22 9.92
N SER A 89 -23.73 14.52 9.84
CA SER A 89 -24.65 15.38 10.56
C SER A 89 -26.12 15.18 10.17
N ILE A 90 -26.39 14.68 8.96
CA ILE A 90 -27.74 14.26 8.51
C ILE A 90 -28.05 12.84 8.99
N LEU A 91 -27.11 11.90 8.79
CA LEU A 91 -27.36 10.46 8.90
C LEU A 91 -27.22 9.94 10.35
N ASN A 92 -26.33 10.49 11.14
CA ASN A 92 -26.15 10.13 12.55
C ASN A 92 -27.07 11.00 13.41
N GLN A 93 -28.14 10.42 13.91
CA GLN A 93 -29.14 11.10 14.76
C GLN A 93 -29.30 10.40 16.10
N ASN A 94 -29.97 11.03 17.06
CA ASN A 94 -30.26 10.47 18.38
C ASN A 94 -29.02 10.03 19.18
N ARG A 95 -27.86 10.65 18.94
CA ARG A 95 -26.55 10.23 19.48
C ARG A 95 -26.12 8.81 19.05
N LYS A 96 -26.71 8.27 17.99
CA LYS A 96 -26.32 6.99 17.38
C LYS A 96 -25.36 7.21 16.22
N HIS A 97 -24.43 6.27 16.04
CA HIS A 97 -23.55 6.19 14.90
C HIS A 97 -24.16 5.26 13.85
N ASN A 98 -25.07 5.79 13.03
CA ASN A 98 -25.76 5.01 12.00
C ASN A 98 -24.83 4.69 10.81
N VAL A 99 -23.86 5.56 10.51
CA VAL A 99 -22.85 5.33 9.47
C VAL A 99 -21.84 4.29 9.98
N ILE A 100 -21.71 3.16 9.26
CA ILE A 100 -20.89 2.02 9.65
C ILE A 100 -19.78 1.67 8.66
N GLY A 101 -19.74 2.29 7.48
CA GLY A 101 -18.67 2.06 6.50
C GLY A 101 -19.04 2.54 5.10
N ILE A 102 -18.29 2.05 4.11
CA ILE A 102 -18.44 2.37 2.68
C ILE A 102 -18.62 1.06 1.92
N SER A 103 -19.71 0.96 1.13
CA SER A 103 -20.04 -0.23 0.36
C SER A 103 -19.52 -0.20 -1.09
N GLY A 104 -19.12 0.98 -1.57
CA GLY A 104 -18.67 1.14 -2.94
C GLY A 104 -18.29 2.60 -3.25
N PHE A 105 -17.92 2.87 -4.50
CA PHE A 105 -17.58 4.22 -4.91
C PHE A 105 -18.78 5.16 -4.70
N ARG A 106 -18.61 6.17 -3.83
CA ARG A 106 -19.63 7.15 -3.45
C ARG A 106 -20.82 6.56 -2.65
N GLU A 107 -20.72 5.37 -2.09
CA GLU A 107 -21.80 4.73 -1.36
C GLU A 107 -21.43 4.53 0.11
N ILE A 108 -22.10 5.26 1.00
CA ILE A 108 -21.96 5.12 2.47
C ILE A 108 -22.97 4.10 2.94
N LEU A 109 -22.52 3.19 3.82
CA LEU A 109 -23.36 2.17 4.44
C LEU A 109 -23.87 2.64 5.82
N LEU A 110 -25.16 2.45 6.04
CA LEU A 110 -25.88 2.82 7.26
C LEU A 110 -26.56 1.61 7.88
N LYS A 111 -26.61 1.58 9.20
CA LYS A 111 -27.52 0.71 9.96
C LYS A 111 -28.67 1.53 10.52
N LEU A 112 -29.89 1.06 10.37
CA LEU A 112 -31.10 1.64 10.99
C LEU A 112 -31.70 0.58 11.93
N GLU A 113 -31.69 0.85 13.23
CA GLU A 113 -32.08 -0.12 14.25
C GLU A 113 -33.57 -0.14 14.46
N ASP A 114 -34.22 1.01 14.31
CA ASP A 114 -35.66 1.16 14.54
C ASP A 114 -36.26 2.26 13.65
N VAL A 115 -37.61 2.34 13.62
CA VAL A 115 -38.35 3.37 12.89
C VAL A 115 -38.03 4.77 13.41
N GLY A 116 -37.64 4.92 14.67
CA GLY A 116 -37.24 6.19 15.26
C GLY A 116 -35.99 6.77 14.63
N ASP A 117 -35.04 5.94 14.15
CA ASP A 117 -33.85 6.38 13.43
C ASP A 117 -34.25 6.97 12.06
N ILE A 118 -35.21 6.32 11.36
CA ILE A 118 -35.72 6.79 10.07
C ILE A 118 -36.41 8.14 10.23
N GLU A 119 -37.30 8.26 11.21
CA GLU A 119 -38.02 9.50 11.49
C GLU A 119 -37.09 10.64 11.94
N ALA A 120 -36.06 10.33 12.72
CA ALA A 120 -35.07 11.32 13.15
C ALA A 120 -34.29 11.90 11.95
N ILE A 121 -33.81 11.06 11.04
CA ILE A 121 -33.14 11.51 9.80
C ILE A 121 -34.12 12.34 8.95
N LYS A 122 -35.34 11.86 8.77
CA LYS A 122 -36.38 12.55 8.01
C LYS A 122 -36.69 13.94 8.56
N ASN A 123 -36.80 14.08 9.88
CA ASN A 123 -37.05 15.36 10.54
C ASN A 123 -35.92 16.37 10.30
N VAL A 124 -34.66 15.90 10.28
CA VAL A 124 -33.52 16.77 9.94
C VAL A 124 -33.58 17.23 8.49
N VAL A 125 -33.91 16.34 7.55
CA VAL A 125 -34.08 16.68 6.13
C VAL A 125 -35.23 17.68 5.94
N LEU A 126 -36.37 17.48 6.62
CA LEU A 126 -37.51 18.38 6.60
C LEU A 126 -37.14 19.76 7.22
N SER A 127 -36.30 19.81 8.23
CA SER A 127 -35.83 21.09 8.80
C SER A 127 -35.00 21.91 7.79
N VAL A 128 -34.24 21.24 6.91
CA VAL A 128 -33.52 21.91 5.80
C VAL A 128 -34.50 22.42 4.77
N GLN A 129 -35.47 21.62 4.38
CA GLN A 129 -36.51 21.99 3.43
C GLN A 129 -37.32 23.22 3.92
N ASN A 130 -37.57 23.30 5.22
CA ASN A 130 -38.30 24.40 5.86
C ASN A 130 -37.44 25.59 6.27
N HIS A 131 -36.14 25.58 5.92
CA HIS A 131 -35.16 26.63 6.28
C HIS A 131 -35.02 26.89 7.79
N THR A 132 -35.24 25.87 8.62
CA THR A 132 -35.15 25.94 10.10
C THR A 132 -33.90 25.26 10.64
N SER A 133 -33.07 24.69 9.79
CA SER A 133 -31.87 23.94 10.15
C SER A 133 -30.64 24.82 10.44
N SER A 134 -29.60 24.27 11.11
CA SER A 134 -28.29 24.90 11.23
C SER A 134 -27.56 24.97 9.89
N LYS A 135 -26.56 25.86 9.76
CA LYS A 135 -25.88 26.19 8.50
C LYS A 135 -25.12 25.04 7.85
N ASP A 136 -24.77 24.01 8.57
CA ASP A 136 -24.05 22.81 8.11
C ASP A 136 -24.96 21.78 7.42
N LYS A 137 -26.24 21.73 7.82
CA LYS A 137 -27.21 20.73 7.33
C LYS A 137 -27.51 20.84 5.84
N PRO A 138 -27.72 22.03 5.24
CA PRO A 138 -27.93 22.16 3.80
C PRO A 138 -26.81 21.54 2.94
N ILE A 139 -25.53 21.65 3.39
CA ILE A 139 -24.40 21.01 2.70
C ILE A 139 -24.55 19.47 2.75
N GLY A 140 -24.95 18.93 3.91
CA GLY A 140 -25.16 17.50 4.09
C GLY A 140 -26.28 16.96 3.19
N VAL A 141 -27.42 17.67 3.10
CA VAL A 141 -28.53 17.30 2.21
C VAL A 141 -28.12 17.40 0.74
N ALA A 142 -27.40 18.46 0.34
CA ALA A 142 -26.87 18.58 -1.02
C ALA A 142 -25.86 17.49 -1.38
N ALA A 143 -25.14 16.99 -0.37
CA ALA A 143 -24.12 15.95 -0.54
C ALA A 143 -24.69 14.53 -0.74
N ILE A 144 -25.95 14.28 -0.34
CA ILE A 144 -26.61 12.98 -0.47
C ILE A 144 -27.57 13.01 -1.66
N GLU A 145 -27.27 12.23 -2.70
CA GLU A 145 -28.12 12.14 -3.90
C GLU A 145 -29.36 11.24 -3.69
N ASP A 146 -29.16 10.12 -2.99
CA ASP A 146 -30.20 9.10 -2.85
C ASP A 146 -29.98 8.25 -1.60
N LEU A 147 -31.06 7.63 -1.10
CA LEU A 147 -31.09 6.61 -0.06
C LEU A 147 -31.84 5.39 -0.57
N SER A 148 -31.31 4.20 -0.38
CA SER A 148 -31.98 2.94 -0.75
C SER A 148 -31.56 1.82 0.17
N VAL A 149 -32.43 0.82 0.35
CA VAL A 149 -32.09 -0.40 1.10
C VAL A 149 -30.91 -1.08 0.40
N TYR A 150 -29.96 -1.51 1.19
CA TYR A 150 -28.82 -2.28 0.66
C TYR A 150 -29.29 -3.65 0.19
N THR A 151 -28.89 -4.05 -0.99
CA THR A 151 -29.12 -5.38 -1.54
C THR A 151 -27.83 -5.96 -2.06
N CYS A 152 -27.51 -7.17 -1.65
CA CYS A 152 -26.35 -7.89 -2.17
C CYS A 152 -26.61 -8.29 -3.64
N ASN A 153 -25.74 -7.87 -4.56
CA ASN A 153 -25.83 -8.21 -5.97
C ASN A 153 -24.91 -9.39 -6.28
N PHE A 154 -25.45 -10.44 -6.91
CA PHE A 154 -24.69 -11.63 -7.32
C PHE A 154 -25.37 -12.36 -8.47
N ASP A 155 -24.62 -13.16 -9.20
CA ASP A 155 -25.12 -14.04 -10.26
C ASP A 155 -25.30 -15.46 -9.72
N ILE A 156 -26.56 -15.84 -9.52
CA ILE A 156 -26.91 -17.15 -8.92
C ILE A 156 -26.43 -18.32 -9.78
N GLU A 157 -26.55 -18.22 -11.11
CA GLU A 157 -26.18 -19.30 -12.01
C GLU A 157 -24.68 -19.53 -12.02
N ALA A 158 -23.91 -18.44 -11.96
CA ALA A 158 -22.46 -18.49 -11.87
C ALA A 158 -21.93 -19.06 -10.55
N LEU A 159 -22.70 -18.94 -9.45
CA LEU A 159 -22.27 -19.32 -8.09
C LEU A 159 -22.76 -20.67 -7.61
N SER A 160 -23.79 -21.27 -8.24
CA SER A 160 -24.36 -22.56 -7.83
C SER A 160 -23.32 -23.69 -7.83
N ASN A 161 -23.34 -24.54 -6.80
CA ASN A 161 -22.49 -25.72 -6.63
C ASN A 161 -20.97 -25.42 -6.59
N LYS A 162 -20.60 -24.21 -6.22
CA LYS A 162 -19.22 -23.80 -6.01
C LYS A 162 -18.91 -23.62 -4.53
N ILE A 163 -17.64 -23.44 -4.19
CA ILE A 163 -17.27 -22.96 -2.87
C ILE A 163 -17.41 -21.45 -2.90
N LEU A 164 -18.16 -20.90 -1.95
CA LEU A 164 -18.42 -19.46 -1.88
C LEU A 164 -17.78 -18.86 -0.64
N LYS A 165 -17.43 -17.60 -0.73
CA LYS A 165 -17.17 -16.72 0.41
C LYS A 165 -18.33 -15.76 0.58
N VAL A 166 -18.86 -15.69 1.81
CA VAL A 166 -19.96 -14.82 2.23
C VAL A 166 -19.41 -13.85 3.25
N GLN A 167 -19.61 -12.56 3.01
CA GLN A 167 -19.21 -11.50 3.93
C GLN A 167 -20.44 -10.93 4.64
N LEU A 168 -20.36 -10.86 5.95
CA LEU A 168 -21.33 -10.13 6.76
C LEU A 168 -20.84 -8.71 7.02
N VAL A 169 -21.78 -7.81 7.25
CA VAL A 169 -21.48 -6.44 7.65
C VAL A 169 -20.92 -6.43 9.08
N ASP A 170 -19.93 -5.58 9.32
CA ASP A 170 -19.54 -5.20 10.67
C ASP A 170 -20.43 -4.04 11.15
N TYR A 171 -21.38 -4.34 12.05
CA TYR A 171 -22.28 -3.35 12.64
C TYR A 171 -21.58 -2.36 13.59
N LYS A 172 -20.27 -2.52 13.84
CA LYS A 172 -19.53 -1.80 14.89
C LYS A 172 -20.18 -2.00 16.27
N ASP A 173 -20.76 -3.18 16.49
CA ASP A 173 -21.40 -3.64 17.72
C ASP A 173 -21.22 -5.15 17.83
N ALA A 174 -20.50 -5.59 18.88
CA ALA A 174 -20.15 -7.00 19.05
C ALA A 174 -21.39 -7.92 19.23
N ASN A 175 -22.48 -7.43 19.86
CA ASN A 175 -23.70 -8.22 20.05
C ASN A 175 -24.45 -8.38 18.72
N LEU A 176 -24.55 -7.33 17.92
CA LEU A 176 -25.18 -7.39 16.59
C LEU A 176 -24.38 -8.26 15.64
N ASN A 177 -23.05 -8.19 15.69
CA ASN A 177 -22.17 -9.05 14.90
C ASN A 177 -22.36 -10.52 15.27
N ALA A 178 -22.31 -10.86 16.58
CA ALA A 178 -22.53 -12.22 17.04
C ALA A 178 -23.94 -12.75 16.68
N LEU A 179 -24.97 -11.90 16.77
CA LEU A 179 -26.35 -12.28 16.37
C LEU A 179 -26.43 -12.54 14.86
N SER A 180 -25.77 -11.71 14.05
CA SER A 180 -25.71 -11.85 12.60
C SER A 180 -25.04 -13.18 12.19
N GLU A 181 -23.91 -13.51 12.83
CA GLU A 181 -23.21 -14.78 12.64
C GLU A 181 -24.11 -15.98 13.02
N GLN A 182 -24.74 -15.91 14.17
CA GLN A 182 -25.67 -16.95 14.64
C GLN A 182 -26.80 -17.19 13.63
N LEU A 183 -27.44 -16.13 13.13
CA LEU A 183 -28.54 -16.24 12.16
C LEU A 183 -28.08 -16.85 10.82
N LEU A 184 -26.87 -16.56 10.37
CA LEU A 184 -26.31 -17.18 9.17
C LEU A 184 -26.05 -18.69 9.39
N LEU A 185 -25.50 -19.08 10.54
CA LEU A 185 -25.22 -20.48 10.86
C LEU A 185 -26.53 -21.28 11.03
N GLU A 186 -27.51 -20.73 11.75
CA GLU A 186 -28.85 -21.34 11.88
C GLU A 186 -29.51 -21.56 10.51
N LEU A 187 -29.40 -20.57 9.61
CA LEU A 187 -29.92 -20.71 8.24
C LEU A 187 -29.16 -21.79 7.46
N GLY A 188 -27.85 -21.90 7.63
CA GLY A 188 -27.04 -22.95 7.03
C GLY A 188 -27.49 -24.35 7.45
N GLU A 189 -27.77 -24.56 8.72
CA GLU A 189 -28.31 -25.82 9.24
C GLU A 189 -29.68 -26.15 8.64
N GLU A 190 -30.62 -25.18 8.59
CA GLU A 190 -31.92 -25.35 7.95
C GLU A 190 -31.84 -25.74 6.48
N LEU A 191 -30.86 -25.18 5.76
CA LEU A 191 -30.64 -25.40 4.34
C LEU A 191 -29.77 -26.66 4.04
N GLY A 192 -29.23 -27.29 5.10
CA GLY A 192 -28.26 -28.38 4.94
C GLY A 192 -26.96 -27.98 4.27
N CYS A 193 -26.57 -26.71 4.37
CA CYS A 193 -25.32 -26.18 3.85
C CYS A 193 -24.23 -26.20 4.93
N ASN A 194 -23.02 -26.60 4.55
CA ASN A 194 -21.85 -26.43 5.41
C ASN A 194 -21.36 -24.99 5.34
N ILE A 195 -21.53 -24.22 6.43
CA ILE A 195 -21.08 -22.85 6.59
C ILE A 195 -20.08 -22.81 7.73
N GLU A 196 -18.87 -22.34 7.46
CA GLU A 196 -17.80 -22.21 8.44
C GLU A 196 -17.21 -20.80 8.42
N ARG A 197 -16.92 -20.25 9.61
CA ARG A 197 -16.23 -18.96 9.72
C ARG A 197 -14.77 -19.13 9.29
N VAL A 198 -14.26 -18.14 8.54
CA VAL A 198 -12.86 -18.08 8.08
C VAL A 198 -12.24 -16.77 8.48
N ASP A 199 -10.94 -16.79 8.80
CA ASP A 199 -10.22 -15.64 9.33
C ASP A 199 -9.40 -14.95 8.24
N TYR A 200 -9.83 -13.75 7.84
CA TYR A 200 -9.14 -12.88 6.88
C TYR A 200 -8.41 -11.73 7.57
N ALA A 201 -9.18 -10.88 8.25
CA ALA A 201 -8.68 -9.74 9.01
C ALA A 201 -9.71 -9.41 10.12
N GLU A 202 -9.28 -8.61 11.11
CA GLU A 202 -10.09 -8.33 12.31
C GLU A 202 -11.42 -7.63 11.99
N ASP A 203 -11.45 -6.79 10.97
CA ASP A 203 -12.62 -6.01 10.53
C ASP A 203 -13.39 -6.66 9.38
N LEU A 204 -13.09 -7.92 9.02
CA LEU A 204 -13.79 -8.70 8.00
C LEU A 204 -14.46 -9.94 8.62
N ILE A 205 -15.80 -9.96 8.58
CA ILE A 205 -16.61 -11.11 9.05
C ILE A 205 -16.91 -12.01 7.87
N MET A 206 -16.12 -13.06 7.69
CA MET A 206 -16.12 -13.90 6.49
C MET A 206 -16.52 -15.34 6.80
N PHE A 207 -17.28 -15.95 5.87
CA PHE A 207 -17.70 -17.35 5.95
C PHE A 207 -17.45 -18.07 4.63
N LYS A 208 -17.03 -19.33 4.74
CA LYS A 208 -16.92 -20.29 3.61
C LYS A 208 -18.20 -21.11 3.57
N VAL A 209 -18.82 -21.18 2.39
CA VAL A 209 -20.03 -21.98 2.15
C VAL A 209 -19.71 -23.01 1.07
N ARG A 210 -19.84 -24.30 1.39
CA ARG A 210 -19.48 -25.38 0.47
C ARG A 210 -20.69 -25.86 -0.31
N ASN A 211 -20.60 -25.85 -1.63
CA ASN A 211 -21.55 -26.41 -2.60
C ASN A 211 -23.03 -26.07 -2.34
N PRO A 212 -23.40 -24.82 -2.10
CA PRO A 212 -24.80 -24.45 -1.91
C PRO A 212 -25.58 -24.60 -3.21
N SER A 213 -26.86 -24.96 -3.09
CA SER A 213 -27.80 -24.91 -4.20
C SER A 213 -28.16 -23.47 -4.58
N ALA A 214 -28.70 -23.25 -5.77
CA ALA A 214 -29.17 -21.92 -6.16
C ALA A 214 -30.24 -21.37 -5.19
N ASP A 215 -31.07 -22.23 -4.62
CA ASP A 215 -32.09 -21.83 -3.64
C ASP A 215 -31.47 -21.44 -2.30
N SER A 216 -30.46 -22.21 -1.84
CA SER A 216 -29.70 -21.86 -0.64
C SER A 216 -29.03 -20.50 -0.76
N ILE A 217 -28.43 -20.19 -1.91
CA ILE A 217 -27.81 -18.88 -2.17
C ILE A 217 -28.84 -17.74 -2.09
N ARG A 218 -30.05 -17.94 -2.69
CA ARG A 218 -31.11 -16.95 -2.59
C ARG A 218 -31.52 -16.70 -1.15
N GLN A 219 -31.67 -17.75 -0.36
CA GLN A 219 -32.08 -17.64 1.04
C GLN A 219 -31.00 -16.97 1.90
N ILE A 220 -29.72 -17.31 1.72
CA ILE A 220 -28.61 -16.63 2.40
C ILE A 220 -28.61 -15.13 2.07
N ALA A 221 -28.83 -14.77 0.81
CA ALA A 221 -28.89 -13.38 0.38
C ALA A 221 -30.10 -12.59 0.93
N THR A 222 -31.09 -13.25 1.52
CA THR A 222 -32.23 -12.56 2.19
C THR A 222 -31.87 -12.04 3.59
N LEU A 223 -30.74 -12.46 4.16
CA LEU A 223 -30.30 -11.92 5.45
C LEU A 223 -29.79 -10.48 5.24
N ASP A 224 -30.37 -9.54 5.99
CA ASP A 224 -29.99 -8.11 5.90
C ASP A 224 -28.52 -7.85 6.22
N SER A 225 -27.86 -8.75 6.94
CA SER A 225 -26.43 -8.65 7.28
C SER A 225 -25.47 -9.07 6.17
N VAL A 226 -25.95 -9.74 5.12
CA VAL A 226 -25.08 -10.22 4.04
C VAL A 226 -24.76 -9.09 3.06
N ILE A 227 -23.50 -8.71 2.97
CA ILE A 227 -23.04 -7.64 2.07
C ILE A 227 -22.32 -8.14 0.82
N SER A 228 -21.83 -9.37 0.81
CA SER A 228 -21.15 -9.93 -0.37
C SER A 228 -21.28 -11.45 -0.43
N ILE A 229 -21.56 -11.99 -1.62
CA ILE A 229 -21.47 -13.42 -1.93
C ILE A 229 -20.64 -13.54 -3.19
N LYS A 230 -19.51 -14.23 -3.13
CA LYS A 230 -18.59 -14.42 -4.25
C LYS A 230 -18.09 -15.85 -4.29
N GLU A 231 -17.65 -16.30 -5.48
CA GLU A 231 -16.89 -17.54 -5.57
C GLU A 231 -15.57 -17.41 -4.81
N MET A 232 -15.18 -18.45 -4.07
CA MET A 232 -13.91 -18.54 -3.38
C MET A 232 -12.78 -18.67 -4.41
N PRO A 233 -11.81 -17.74 -4.46
CA PRO A 233 -10.67 -17.87 -5.36
C PRO A 233 -9.80 -19.07 -5.01
N TYR A 234 -9.13 -19.62 -6.05
CA TYR A 234 -8.16 -20.69 -5.92
C TYR A 234 -6.77 -20.21 -6.34
N TYR A 235 -5.78 -20.82 -5.74
CA TYR A 235 -4.37 -20.59 -6.04
C TYR A 235 -3.73 -21.89 -6.53
N GLU A 236 -3.04 -21.78 -7.65
CA GLU A 236 -2.32 -22.85 -8.29
C GLU A 236 -0.88 -22.42 -8.54
N LEU A 237 0.07 -23.30 -8.38
CA LEU A 237 1.44 -23.13 -8.83
C LEU A 237 1.64 -23.84 -10.17
N VAL A 238 2.40 -23.24 -11.06
CA VAL A 238 2.75 -23.82 -12.34
C VAL A 238 4.26 -23.72 -12.51
N ALA A 239 4.94 -24.85 -12.46
CA ALA A 239 6.35 -24.97 -12.76
C ALA A 239 6.55 -25.53 -14.17
N ALA A 240 7.22 -24.80 -15.03
CA ALA A 240 7.58 -25.22 -16.37
C ALA A 240 9.07 -24.92 -16.65
N PRO A 241 10.01 -25.66 -16.04
CA PRO A 241 11.43 -25.48 -16.30
C PRO A 241 11.78 -25.93 -17.73
N ASN A 242 12.52 -25.08 -18.45
CA ASN A 242 13.07 -25.45 -19.74
C ASN A 242 14.44 -26.12 -19.56
N PRO A 243 14.72 -27.26 -20.24
CA PRO A 243 15.99 -27.95 -20.10
C PRO A 243 17.16 -27.03 -20.52
N PHE A 244 18.07 -26.80 -19.62
CA PHE A 244 19.36 -26.17 -19.88
C PHE A 244 20.37 -26.86 -18.97
N GLN A 245 21.21 -27.72 -19.49
CA GLN A 245 22.19 -28.47 -18.70
C GLN A 245 23.54 -27.76 -18.71
N ALA A 246 23.96 -27.27 -17.56
CA ALA A 246 25.34 -26.86 -17.31
C ALA A 246 25.75 -27.34 -15.92
N GLU A 247 26.97 -27.82 -15.78
CA GLU A 247 27.56 -28.03 -14.46
C GLU A 247 27.85 -26.67 -13.84
N VAL A 248 27.35 -26.43 -12.65
CA VAL A 248 27.56 -25.18 -11.90
C VAL A 248 28.32 -25.51 -10.62
N LYS A 249 29.42 -24.83 -10.38
CA LYS A 249 30.12 -24.88 -9.10
C LYS A 249 29.63 -23.69 -8.26
N LEU A 250 28.90 -23.98 -7.19
CA LEU A 250 28.27 -22.97 -6.34
C LEU A 250 28.92 -22.91 -4.97
N ALA A 251 28.87 -21.73 -4.35
CA ALA A 251 29.37 -21.52 -3.00
C ALA A 251 28.46 -22.23 -1.98
N LYS A 252 29.05 -22.73 -0.90
CA LYS A 252 28.36 -23.23 0.30
C LYS A 252 28.60 -22.25 1.45
N PRO A 253 27.73 -22.24 2.49
CA PRO A 253 27.93 -21.37 3.64
C PRO A 253 29.25 -21.69 4.34
N VAL A 254 29.93 -20.66 4.81
CA VAL A 254 31.14 -20.76 5.58
C VAL A 254 30.79 -20.90 7.06
N GLU A 255 31.39 -21.87 7.74
CA GLU A 255 31.12 -22.10 9.16
C GLU A 255 31.56 -20.90 10.02
N GLY A 256 30.65 -20.41 10.87
CA GLY A 256 30.89 -19.26 11.74
C GLY A 256 30.55 -17.88 11.11
N GLU A 257 30.18 -17.82 9.84
CA GLU A 257 29.68 -16.60 9.23
C GLU A 257 28.16 -16.45 9.42
N GLU A 258 27.72 -15.20 9.63
CA GLU A 258 26.30 -14.84 9.71
C GLU A 258 25.80 -14.45 8.32
N TYR A 259 24.61 -14.95 7.96
CA TYR A 259 23.95 -14.70 6.69
C TYR A 259 22.54 -14.16 6.94
N PRO A 260 22.00 -13.31 6.04
CA PRO A 260 20.59 -12.94 6.12
C PRO A 260 19.69 -14.16 5.99
N ILE A 261 18.50 -14.09 6.59
CA ILE A 261 17.52 -15.17 6.56
C ILE A 261 16.25 -14.69 5.82
N LEU A 262 15.80 -15.49 4.86
CA LEU A 262 14.59 -15.26 4.07
C LEU A 262 13.56 -16.35 4.34
N GLY A 263 12.30 -16.00 4.59
CA GLY A 263 11.19 -16.95 4.56
C GLY A 263 10.67 -17.15 3.14
N ILE A 264 10.47 -18.40 2.72
CA ILE A 264 9.94 -18.76 1.40
C ILE A 264 8.61 -19.49 1.59
N LEU A 265 7.52 -18.87 1.12
CA LEU A 265 6.16 -19.39 1.14
C LEU A 265 5.83 -19.96 -0.25
N ASP A 266 6.08 -21.26 -0.44
CA ASP A 266 6.00 -21.89 -1.76
C ASP A 266 5.64 -23.39 -1.66
N SER A 267 6.08 -24.20 -2.63
CA SER A 267 5.82 -25.64 -2.71
C SER A 267 6.89 -26.52 -2.02
N GLY A 268 7.80 -25.91 -1.25
CA GLY A 268 8.94 -26.62 -0.67
C GLY A 268 10.18 -26.57 -1.54
N VAL A 269 11.29 -27.14 -1.04
CA VAL A 269 12.61 -27.13 -1.69
C VAL A 269 13.17 -28.54 -1.74
N GLU A 270 13.51 -29.02 -2.94
CA GLU A 270 14.12 -30.34 -3.13
C GLU A 270 15.49 -30.43 -2.46
N GLN A 271 15.81 -31.61 -1.91
CA GLN A 271 17.11 -31.87 -1.32
C GLN A 271 18.20 -31.91 -2.39
N SER A 272 19.28 -31.17 -2.18
CA SER A 272 20.41 -31.06 -3.07
C SER A 272 21.71 -30.78 -2.34
N ASP A 273 22.87 -30.92 -3.02
CA ASP A 273 24.18 -30.73 -2.41
C ASP A 273 24.50 -29.25 -2.10
N TYR A 274 24.06 -28.32 -2.94
CA TYR A 274 24.34 -26.90 -2.81
C TYR A 274 23.19 -26.17 -2.10
N LEU A 275 21.98 -26.26 -2.64
CA LEU A 275 20.86 -25.45 -2.17
C LEU A 275 20.45 -25.83 -0.74
N SER A 276 20.42 -27.13 -0.40
CA SER A 276 20.10 -27.57 0.97
C SER A 276 21.10 -27.10 2.01
N SER A 277 22.36 -26.79 1.63
CA SER A 277 23.34 -26.27 2.57
C SER A 277 22.97 -24.86 3.08
N TRP A 278 22.11 -24.14 2.39
CA TRP A 278 21.60 -22.82 2.77
C TRP A 278 20.29 -22.86 3.54
N SER A 279 19.68 -24.05 3.74
CA SER A 279 18.53 -24.18 4.63
C SER A 279 18.92 -23.80 6.05
N HIS A 280 18.16 -22.89 6.67
CA HIS A 280 18.39 -22.45 8.04
C HIS A 280 17.80 -23.44 9.05
N GLU A 281 16.62 -23.98 8.72
CA GLU A 281 15.90 -24.98 9.50
C GLU A 281 15.34 -26.06 8.56
N GLU A 282 14.83 -27.15 9.13
CA GLU A 282 14.11 -28.17 8.37
C GLU A 282 12.88 -27.56 7.68
N GLU A 283 12.57 -28.05 6.47
CA GLU A 283 11.40 -27.63 5.71
C GLU A 283 10.12 -27.90 6.52
N ASN A 284 9.22 -26.92 6.55
CA ASN A 284 7.98 -27.02 7.28
C ASN A 284 6.77 -27.16 6.33
N ASN A 285 6.08 -28.27 6.43
CA ASN A 285 4.85 -28.52 5.70
C ASN A 285 3.64 -27.92 6.44
N ILE A 286 3.49 -26.59 6.37
CA ILE A 286 2.40 -25.83 7.00
C ILE A 286 1.04 -26.27 6.46
N ALA A 287 0.94 -26.52 5.15
CA ALA A 287 -0.31 -26.94 4.52
C ALA A 287 -0.76 -28.37 4.91
N GLY A 288 0.10 -29.13 5.60
CA GLY A 288 -0.20 -30.51 5.99
C GLY A 288 -0.48 -31.45 4.83
N LEU A 289 0.10 -31.20 3.66
CA LEU A 289 -0.09 -32.02 2.46
C LEU A 289 0.60 -33.38 2.63
N ASP A 290 -0.02 -34.43 2.05
CA ASP A 290 0.65 -35.72 1.94
C ASP A 290 1.90 -35.60 1.05
N GLU A 291 2.98 -36.32 1.40
CA GLU A 291 4.24 -36.24 0.67
C GLU A 291 4.09 -36.58 -0.83
N LEU A 292 3.13 -37.41 -1.18
CA LEU A 292 2.79 -37.75 -2.59
C LEU A 292 2.10 -36.58 -3.33
N ASP A 293 1.59 -35.58 -2.61
CA ASP A 293 0.91 -34.44 -3.16
C ASP A 293 1.82 -33.18 -3.21
N ILE A 294 3.05 -33.30 -2.70
CA ILE A 294 4.02 -32.23 -2.74
C ILE A 294 4.91 -32.37 -3.98
N ASN A 295 4.89 -31.36 -4.85
CA ASN A 295 5.87 -31.18 -5.90
C ASN A 295 6.68 -29.93 -5.62
N ARG A 296 7.98 -30.07 -5.34
CA ARG A 296 8.86 -29.02 -4.87
C ARG A 296 9.58 -28.24 -5.98
N ILE A 297 9.28 -28.51 -7.24
CA ILE A 297 10.01 -27.92 -8.37
C ILE A 297 9.95 -26.40 -8.35
N HIS A 298 8.76 -25.81 -8.19
CA HIS A 298 8.59 -24.36 -8.21
C HIS A 298 9.34 -23.68 -7.04
N GLY A 299 9.15 -24.16 -5.82
CA GLY A 299 9.83 -23.60 -4.66
C GLY A 299 11.35 -23.79 -4.70
N THR A 300 11.83 -24.89 -5.27
CA THR A 300 13.27 -25.11 -5.52
C THR A 300 13.84 -24.05 -6.47
N MET A 301 13.15 -23.79 -7.58
CA MET A 301 13.56 -22.75 -8.53
C MET A 301 13.54 -21.35 -7.87
N VAL A 302 12.51 -21.05 -7.11
CA VAL A 302 12.39 -19.77 -6.36
C VAL A 302 13.54 -19.61 -5.36
N ALA A 303 13.78 -20.63 -4.54
CA ALA A 303 14.88 -20.63 -3.58
C ALA A 303 16.25 -20.48 -4.26
N SER A 304 16.45 -21.12 -5.41
CA SER A 304 17.70 -21.03 -6.17
C SER A 304 17.98 -19.60 -6.65
N VAL A 305 16.96 -18.86 -7.07
CA VAL A 305 17.09 -17.46 -7.47
C VAL A 305 17.35 -16.57 -6.26
N ALA A 306 16.70 -16.83 -5.12
CA ALA A 306 16.93 -16.05 -3.89
C ALA A 306 18.38 -16.21 -3.40
N VAL A 307 18.92 -17.44 -3.47
CA VAL A 307 20.28 -17.75 -2.97
C VAL A 307 21.37 -17.40 -3.99
N TYR A 308 21.18 -17.73 -5.25
CA TYR A 308 22.25 -17.71 -6.25
C TYR A 308 21.94 -16.85 -7.49
N GLY A 309 20.86 -16.05 -7.48
CA GLY A 309 20.34 -15.40 -8.68
C GLY A 309 21.39 -14.67 -9.52
N ASP A 310 22.24 -13.86 -8.90
CA ASP A 310 23.29 -13.11 -9.58
C ASP A 310 24.43 -14.03 -10.06
N ILE A 311 24.79 -15.03 -9.24
CA ILE A 311 25.83 -16.02 -9.55
C ILE A 311 25.42 -16.87 -10.76
N LEU A 312 24.20 -17.37 -10.80
CA LEU A 312 23.69 -18.19 -11.92
C LEU A 312 23.70 -17.41 -13.24
N GLU A 313 23.38 -16.12 -13.19
CA GLU A 313 23.39 -15.25 -14.38
C GLU A 313 24.81 -14.78 -14.74
N ASN A 314 25.77 -14.91 -13.84
CA ASN A 314 27.09 -14.26 -13.91
C ASN A 314 26.95 -12.75 -14.11
N LYS A 315 26.11 -12.12 -13.31
CA LYS A 315 25.77 -10.70 -13.31
C LYS A 315 25.75 -10.18 -11.87
N ASP A 316 25.99 -8.91 -11.73
CA ASP A 316 25.90 -8.21 -10.45
C ASP A 316 24.68 -7.27 -10.46
N TYR A 317 23.48 -7.86 -10.46
CA TYR A 317 22.24 -7.12 -10.54
C TYR A 317 21.85 -6.48 -9.20
N THR A 318 22.00 -7.23 -8.11
CA THR A 318 21.57 -6.83 -6.76
C THR A 318 22.74 -6.47 -5.85
N GLY A 319 23.94 -6.92 -6.16
CA GLY A 319 25.10 -6.85 -5.28
C GLY A 319 24.95 -7.72 -4.03
N CYS A 320 24.02 -8.68 -4.06
CA CYS A 320 23.75 -9.60 -2.97
C CYS A 320 24.50 -10.90 -3.16
N GLY A 321 25.11 -11.38 -2.08
CA GLY A 321 25.63 -12.74 -1.99
C GLY A 321 24.52 -13.75 -1.65
N PRO A 322 24.89 -15.02 -1.43
CA PRO A 322 23.96 -16.03 -0.96
C PRO A 322 23.39 -15.71 0.43
N LEU A 323 22.22 -16.26 0.73
CA LEU A 323 21.51 -16.09 2.00
C LEU A 323 20.99 -17.43 2.51
N LYS A 324 20.68 -17.53 3.80
CA LYS A 324 19.94 -18.66 4.37
C LYS A 324 18.45 -18.48 4.18
N PHE A 325 17.72 -19.60 4.05
CA PHE A 325 16.27 -19.56 3.93
C PHE A 325 15.58 -20.57 4.86
N VAL A 326 14.31 -20.28 5.18
CA VAL A 326 13.37 -21.24 5.78
C VAL A 326 12.28 -21.50 4.74
N SER A 327 12.11 -22.78 4.38
CA SER A 327 11.11 -23.24 3.42
C SER A 327 9.83 -23.63 4.14
N CYS A 328 8.71 -22.97 3.80
CA CYS A 328 7.37 -23.30 4.27
C CYS A 328 6.50 -23.72 3.11
N ILE A 329 6.02 -24.97 3.13
CA ILE A 329 5.08 -25.49 2.15
C ILE A 329 3.69 -24.94 2.48
N VAL A 330 3.21 -24.03 1.64
CA VAL A 330 1.87 -23.42 1.73
C VAL A 330 1.01 -23.76 0.52
N ASN A 331 1.59 -24.36 -0.49
CA ASN A 331 0.94 -24.82 -1.72
C ASN A 331 1.78 -25.93 -2.36
N SER A 332 1.34 -26.46 -3.49
CA SER A 332 2.12 -27.42 -4.30
C SER A 332 1.89 -27.15 -5.77
N ASP A 333 2.89 -27.42 -6.63
CA ASP A 333 2.76 -27.35 -8.08
C ASP A 333 2.32 -28.68 -8.70
N LYS A 334 1.75 -29.57 -7.90
CA LYS A 334 1.17 -30.84 -8.40
C LYS A 334 -0.09 -30.57 -9.21
N ASP A 335 -0.14 -31.07 -10.40
CA ASP A 335 -1.29 -30.96 -11.31
C ASP A 335 -2.62 -31.30 -10.63
N GLY A 336 -3.57 -30.36 -10.68
CA GLY A 336 -4.91 -30.51 -10.15
C GLY A 336 -5.07 -30.20 -8.64
N LEU A 337 -3.99 -29.93 -7.93
CA LEU A 337 -4.09 -29.41 -6.55
C LEU A 337 -4.46 -27.94 -6.58
N LYS A 338 -5.48 -27.58 -5.79
CA LYS A 338 -5.97 -26.21 -5.65
C LYS A 338 -6.14 -25.89 -4.19
N ILE A 339 -5.46 -24.84 -3.75
CA ILE A 339 -5.61 -24.32 -2.41
C ILE A 339 -6.59 -23.13 -2.46
N THR A 340 -7.59 -23.13 -1.58
CA THR A 340 -8.54 -22.01 -1.49
C THR A 340 -7.89 -20.80 -0.84
N GLU A 341 -8.41 -19.61 -1.12
CA GLU A 341 -7.86 -18.33 -0.63
C GLU A 341 -7.75 -18.29 0.91
N ASP A 342 -8.77 -18.74 1.60
CA ASP A 342 -8.79 -18.81 3.07
C ASP A 342 -7.76 -19.80 3.64
N GLU A 343 -7.57 -20.93 3.00
CA GLU A 343 -6.52 -21.90 3.36
C GLU A 343 -5.13 -21.30 3.16
N LEU A 344 -4.89 -20.65 2.03
CA LEU A 344 -3.60 -19.99 1.77
C LEU A 344 -3.31 -18.88 2.78
N ILE A 345 -4.31 -18.04 3.12
CA ILE A 345 -4.18 -17.00 4.15
C ILE A 345 -3.82 -17.61 5.50
N MET A 346 -4.50 -18.68 5.88
CA MET A 346 -4.23 -19.41 7.14
C MET A 346 -2.79 -19.92 7.18
N TYR A 347 -2.31 -20.56 6.09
CA TYR A 347 -0.94 -21.09 6.02
C TYR A 347 0.12 -19.98 6.06
N ILE A 348 -0.09 -18.87 5.35
CA ILE A 348 0.82 -17.72 5.39
C ILE A 348 0.89 -17.15 6.82
N ARG A 349 -0.26 -16.99 7.47
CA ARG A 349 -0.33 -16.47 8.84
C ARG A 349 0.40 -17.40 9.82
N GLU A 350 0.16 -18.70 9.73
CA GLU A 350 0.81 -19.70 10.58
C GLU A 350 2.33 -19.70 10.38
N ALA A 351 2.80 -19.70 9.13
CA ALA A 351 4.23 -19.64 8.82
C ALA A 351 4.89 -18.38 9.45
N VAL A 352 4.30 -17.21 9.24
CA VAL A 352 4.84 -15.94 9.76
C VAL A 352 4.85 -15.91 11.30
N GLN A 353 3.83 -16.46 11.96
CA GLN A 353 3.75 -16.54 13.41
C GLN A 353 4.70 -17.56 14.01
N GLN A 354 4.97 -18.67 13.33
CA GLN A 354 5.88 -19.71 13.77
C GLN A 354 7.34 -19.26 13.74
N TYR A 355 7.69 -18.36 12.81
CA TYR A 355 9.05 -17.86 12.63
C TYR A 355 9.16 -16.35 12.85
N PRO A 356 8.91 -15.81 14.07
CA PRO A 356 8.83 -14.36 14.34
C PRO A 356 10.16 -13.62 14.14
N TYR A 357 11.28 -14.33 14.07
CA TYR A 357 12.61 -13.78 13.78
C TYR A 357 12.82 -13.50 12.28
N ILE A 358 12.03 -14.13 11.39
CA ILE A 358 12.08 -13.88 9.97
C ILE A 358 11.27 -12.61 9.67
N LYS A 359 11.93 -11.62 9.11
CA LYS A 359 11.35 -10.31 8.85
C LYS A 359 11.00 -10.07 7.38
N ILE A 360 11.62 -10.81 6.48
CA ILE A 360 11.38 -10.72 5.03
C ILE A 360 10.86 -12.05 4.53
N TRP A 361 9.74 -12.02 3.79
CA TRP A 361 9.07 -13.19 3.25
C TRP A 361 8.88 -13.06 1.75
N ASN A 362 9.15 -14.15 1.01
CA ASN A 362 8.89 -14.28 -0.42
C ASN A 362 7.57 -15.01 -0.66
N LEU A 363 6.68 -14.41 -1.43
CA LEU A 363 5.39 -15.00 -1.85
C LEU A 363 5.27 -14.93 -3.37
N SER A 364 5.82 -15.96 -4.05
CA SER A 364 5.85 -16.07 -5.52
C SER A 364 4.63 -16.78 -6.09
N GLN A 365 3.43 -16.49 -5.57
CA GLN A 365 2.18 -17.10 -5.98
C GLN A 365 1.18 -16.06 -6.49
N GLY A 366 0.29 -16.45 -7.36
CA GLY A 366 -0.78 -15.61 -7.88
C GLY A 366 -2.05 -16.39 -8.18
N SER A 367 -3.18 -15.70 -8.18
CA SER A 367 -4.45 -16.24 -8.68
C SER A 367 -4.60 -15.96 -10.18
N GLN A 368 -5.56 -16.60 -10.84
CA GLN A 368 -5.96 -16.24 -12.20
C GLN A 368 -6.84 -14.98 -12.23
N THR A 369 -7.40 -14.58 -11.08
CA THR A 369 -8.31 -13.46 -10.96
C THR A 369 -7.54 -12.14 -10.92
N GLU A 370 -8.01 -11.16 -11.68
CA GLU A 370 -7.50 -9.80 -11.72
C GLU A 370 -8.08 -8.93 -10.61
N VAL A 371 -7.30 -7.93 -10.17
CA VAL A 371 -7.77 -6.96 -9.17
C VAL A 371 -8.83 -6.01 -9.74
N SER A 372 -9.70 -5.52 -8.87
CA SER A 372 -10.66 -4.45 -9.17
C SER A 372 -9.97 -3.10 -9.36
N GLU A 373 -10.62 -2.16 -10.05
CA GLU A 373 -10.14 -0.77 -10.17
C GLU A 373 -10.38 0.07 -8.92
N ASN A 374 -11.35 -0.30 -8.11
CA ASN A 374 -11.86 0.57 -7.06
C ASN A 374 -11.90 -0.10 -5.68
N ILE A 375 -11.73 -1.43 -5.59
CA ILE A 375 -11.91 -2.18 -4.34
C ILE A 375 -10.72 -3.10 -4.13
N PHE A 376 -10.14 -3.07 -2.94
CA PHE A 376 -9.10 -3.99 -2.50
C PHE A 376 -9.69 -5.39 -2.31
N SER A 377 -8.94 -6.41 -2.68
CA SER A 377 -9.34 -7.80 -2.46
C SER A 377 -9.23 -8.16 -0.98
N ASP A 378 -10.05 -9.11 -0.56
CA ASP A 378 -10.00 -9.63 0.79
C ASP A 378 -8.63 -10.27 1.09
N PHE A 379 -7.97 -10.84 0.07
CA PHE A 379 -6.61 -11.37 0.19
C PHE A 379 -5.57 -10.26 0.44
N ALA A 380 -5.66 -9.13 -0.26
CA ALA A 380 -4.76 -8.00 -0.01
C ALA A 380 -4.94 -7.45 1.42
N ILE A 381 -6.18 -7.34 1.89
CA ILE A 381 -6.51 -6.91 3.26
C ILE A 381 -5.92 -7.90 4.28
N ALA A 382 -6.05 -9.20 4.04
CA ALA A 382 -5.48 -10.24 4.90
C ALA A 382 -3.95 -10.19 4.94
N LEU A 383 -3.28 -9.99 3.78
CA LEU A 383 -1.83 -9.82 3.72
C LEU A 383 -1.35 -8.58 4.48
N ASP A 384 -2.09 -7.48 4.40
CA ASP A 384 -1.79 -6.27 5.15
C ASP A 384 -1.95 -6.48 6.66
N ASP A 385 -3.02 -7.17 7.09
CA ASP A 385 -3.25 -7.55 8.50
C ASP A 385 -2.11 -8.43 9.05
N ILE A 386 -1.71 -9.45 8.30
CA ILE A 386 -0.58 -10.33 8.66
C ILE A 386 0.72 -9.54 8.82
N GLN A 387 1.05 -8.69 7.85
CA GLN A 387 2.27 -7.89 7.88
C GLN A 387 2.29 -6.92 9.05
N LYS A 388 1.18 -6.24 9.30
CA LYS A 388 1.07 -5.25 10.37
C LYS A 388 1.17 -5.89 11.76
N LYS A 389 0.47 -7.01 12.00
CA LYS A 389 0.46 -7.71 13.29
C LYS A 389 1.80 -8.34 13.65
N ASN A 390 2.56 -8.78 12.66
CA ASN A 390 3.82 -9.50 12.88
C ASN A 390 5.07 -8.66 12.61
N ASP A 391 4.90 -7.42 12.17
CA ASP A 391 5.98 -6.50 11.80
C ASP A 391 6.98 -7.17 10.83
N VAL A 392 6.46 -7.55 9.64
CA VAL A 392 7.20 -8.21 8.56
C VAL A 392 6.96 -7.51 7.22
N LEU A 393 7.83 -7.76 6.24
CA LEU A 393 7.66 -7.33 4.86
C LEU A 393 7.51 -8.56 3.95
N ILE A 394 6.39 -8.64 3.23
CA ILE A 394 6.16 -9.67 2.21
C ILE A 394 6.48 -9.07 0.83
N CYS A 395 7.39 -9.73 0.09
CA CYS A 395 7.62 -9.47 -1.32
C CYS A 395 6.69 -10.37 -2.15
N LYS A 396 5.80 -9.74 -2.93
CA LYS A 396 4.71 -10.43 -3.63
C LYS A 396 4.87 -10.31 -5.15
N SER A 397 4.72 -11.41 -5.86
CA SER A 397 4.71 -11.38 -7.33
C SER A 397 3.47 -10.68 -7.89
N ALA A 398 3.64 -9.90 -8.97
CA ALA A 398 2.55 -9.21 -9.66
C ALA A 398 1.59 -10.16 -10.38
N GLY A 399 2.06 -11.37 -10.71
CA GLY A 399 1.34 -12.39 -11.44
C GLY A 399 1.72 -12.44 -12.93
N ASN A 400 1.35 -13.56 -13.56
CA ASN A 400 1.64 -13.86 -14.96
C ASN A 400 0.36 -13.96 -15.79
N SER A 401 0.43 -13.61 -17.06
CA SER A 401 -0.68 -13.75 -18.01
C SER A 401 -0.14 -13.94 -19.43
N THR A 402 -0.87 -14.67 -20.27
CA THR A 402 -0.56 -14.77 -21.70
C THR A 402 -0.91 -13.51 -22.48
N ASN A 403 -1.80 -12.68 -21.92
CA ASN A 403 -2.21 -11.38 -22.45
C ASN A 403 -1.88 -10.31 -21.40
N LEU A 404 -1.75 -9.07 -21.84
CA LEU A 404 -1.51 -7.96 -20.94
C LEU A 404 -2.71 -7.78 -19.98
N GLY A 405 -2.63 -8.40 -18.81
CA GLY A 405 -3.67 -8.39 -17.77
C GLY A 405 -3.26 -7.55 -16.57
N ARG A 406 -4.24 -7.24 -15.72
CA ARG A 406 -3.98 -6.54 -14.45
C ARG A 406 -3.35 -7.48 -13.44
N ILE A 407 -2.65 -6.92 -12.46
CA ILE A 407 -2.07 -7.67 -11.33
C ILE A 407 -3.09 -8.60 -10.68
N THR A 408 -2.63 -9.68 -10.07
CA THR A 408 -3.47 -10.69 -9.41
C THR A 408 -3.88 -10.27 -8.01
N LEU A 409 -4.92 -10.93 -7.44
CA LEU A 409 -5.36 -10.71 -6.07
C LEU A 409 -4.20 -10.82 -5.08
N GLY A 410 -4.16 -9.90 -4.12
CA GLY A 410 -3.10 -9.76 -3.12
C GLY A 410 -1.88 -8.96 -3.58
N ALA A 411 -1.67 -8.80 -4.90
CA ALA A 411 -0.57 -7.97 -5.42
C ALA A 411 -0.83 -6.45 -5.20
N GLU A 412 -2.06 -6.06 -4.88
CA GLU A 412 -2.44 -4.71 -4.51
C GLU A 412 -2.36 -4.43 -2.99
N SER A 413 -1.87 -5.38 -2.17
CA SER A 413 -1.61 -5.14 -0.75
C SER A 413 -0.80 -3.86 -0.56
N MET A 414 -1.22 -2.99 0.35
CA MET A 414 -0.59 -1.70 0.57
C MET A 414 0.79 -1.82 1.24
N LEU A 415 0.93 -2.80 2.12
CA LEU A 415 2.17 -3.01 2.87
C LEU A 415 3.17 -3.89 2.11
N ALA A 416 2.71 -4.87 1.33
CA ALA A 416 3.60 -5.73 0.55
C ALA A 416 4.40 -4.96 -0.51
N LEU A 417 5.61 -5.42 -0.80
CA LEU A 417 6.42 -4.95 -1.92
C LEU A 417 6.13 -5.83 -3.14
N THR A 418 5.35 -5.31 -4.08
CA THR A 418 4.91 -6.05 -5.27
C THR A 418 5.92 -5.91 -6.40
N VAL A 419 6.28 -7.05 -7.00
CA VAL A 419 7.37 -7.16 -7.97
C VAL A 419 6.84 -7.62 -9.33
N GLY A 420 7.07 -6.80 -10.35
CA GLY A 420 6.85 -7.13 -11.76
C GLY A 420 8.10 -7.72 -12.41
N SER A 421 7.99 -8.09 -13.69
CA SER A 421 9.10 -8.69 -14.45
C SER A 421 9.51 -7.84 -15.65
N ILE A 422 10.83 -7.75 -15.86
CA ILE A 422 11.48 -7.23 -17.06
C ILE A 422 12.34 -8.32 -17.72
N CYS A 423 12.60 -8.13 -19.01
CA CYS A 423 13.39 -9.05 -19.84
C CYS A 423 14.86 -9.02 -19.46
N ASN A 424 15.45 -10.19 -19.26
CA ASN A 424 16.90 -10.39 -19.21
C ASN A 424 17.50 -10.35 -20.61
N SER A 425 18.84 -10.39 -20.72
CA SER A 425 19.55 -10.48 -21.99
C SER A 425 19.09 -11.71 -22.78
N GLY A 426 18.56 -11.47 -23.98
CA GLY A 426 18.06 -12.53 -24.84
C GLY A 426 19.15 -13.25 -25.61
N THR A 427 18.92 -14.53 -25.90
CA THR A 427 19.76 -15.35 -26.78
C THR A 427 19.05 -15.76 -28.06
N HIS A 428 17.73 -15.59 -28.11
CA HIS A 428 16.89 -15.89 -29.28
C HIS A 428 16.67 -14.62 -30.12
N PRO A 429 16.61 -14.72 -31.48
CA PRO A 429 16.43 -13.55 -32.35
C PRO A 429 15.15 -12.73 -32.11
N ASP A 430 14.09 -13.38 -31.59
CA ASP A 430 12.80 -12.72 -31.28
C ASP A 430 12.69 -12.23 -29.84
N ASP A 431 13.75 -12.35 -29.04
CA ASP A 431 13.78 -11.78 -27.70
C ASP A 431 13.74 -10.25 -27.74
N LEU A 432 13.10 -9.67 -26.74
CA LEU A 432 13.03 -8.22 -26.55
C LEU A 432 14.36 -7.70 -25.98
N GLU A 433 14.59 -6.42 -26.12
CA GLU A 433 15.75 -5.74 -25.53
C GLU A 433 15.74 -5.87 -24.00
N GLU A 434 16.93 -6.09 -23.40
CA GLU A 434 17.10 -6.20 -21.96
C GLU A 434 16.53 -4.96 -21.25
N GLY A 435 15.76 -5.18 -20.17
CA GLY A 435 15.08 -4.13 -19.43
C GLY A 435 13.68 -3.77 -19.96
N THR A 436 13.27 -4.32 -21.12
CA THR A 436 11.86 -4.20 -21.58
C THR A 436 10.94 -4.99 -20.67
N HIS A 437 9.70 -4.53 -20.48
CA HIS A 437 8.68 -5.24 -19.72
C HIS A 437 8.47 -6.66 -20.26
N SER A 438 8.52 -7.68 -19.40
CA SER A 438 8.34 -9.08 -19.82
C SER A 438 6.93 -9.31 -20.34
N PRO A 439 6.77 -10.01 -21.49
CA PRO A 439 5.46 -10.18 -22.15
C PRO A 439 4.39 -10.86 -21.30
N PHE A 440 4.80 -11.65 -20.32
CA PHE A 440 3.93 -12.37 -19.42
C PHE A 440 3.61 -11.61 -18.12
N SER A 441 4.39 -10.57 -17.78
CA SER A 441 4.19 -9.86 -16.51
C SER A 441 2.89 -9.04 -16.54
N ARG A 442 2.09 -9.19 -15.50
CA ARG A 442 0.87 -8.40 -15.32
C ARG A 442 1.21 -6.96 -14.94
N ILE A 443 0.30 -6.04 -15.20
CA ILE A 443 0.47 -4.59 -15.02
C ILE A 443 -0.55 -3.98 -14.06
N GLY A 444 -0.20 -2.83 -13.47
CA GLY A 444 -1.10 -2.01 -12.63
C GLY A 444 -2.10 -1.17 -13.44
N TYR A 445 -2.82 -0.26 -12.84
CA TYR A 445 -2.71 0.11 -11.42
C TYR A 445 -3.51 -0.84 -10.54
N GLY A 446 -3.19 -0.85 -9.23
CA GLY A 446 -4.10 -1.35 -8.22
C GLY A 446 -5.32 -0.42 -8.04
N PRO A 447 -6.20 -0.72 -7.06
CA PRO A 447 -7.38 0.10 -6.76
C PRO A 447 -7.00 1.57 -6.49
N GLU A 448 -7.90 2.49 -6.85
CA GLU A 448 -7.74 3.94 -6.67
C GLU A 448 -6.41 4.50 -7.26
N GLY A 449 -5.90 3.88 -8.31
CA GLY A 449 -4.68 4.31 -8.98
C GLY A 449 -3.39 4.02 -8.20
N LEU A 450 -3.43 3.08 -7.26
CA LEU A 450 -2.26 2.63 -6.50
C LEU A 450 -1.18 2.11 -7.46
N ILE A 451 0.04 2.64 -7.36
CA ILE A 451 1.16 2.19 -8.20
C ILE A 451 1.55 0.77 -7.78
N LYS A 452 1.26 -0.17 -8.66
CA LYS A 452 1.61 -1.58 -8.57
C LYS A 452 1.87 -2.12 -9.99
N PRO A 453 2.90 -3.00 -10.15
CA PRO A 453 3.90 -3.35 -9.14
C PRO A 453 4.66 -2.11 -8.67
N GLU A 454 5.27 -2.13 -7.46
CA GLU A 454 6.11 -1.02 -7.04
C GLU A 454 7.47 -1.04 -7.72
N VAL A 455 8.04 -2.22 -7.91
CA VAL A 455 9.35 -2.39 -8.55
C VAL A 455 9.32 -3.53 -9.55
N VAL A 456 10.33 -3.58 -10.42
CA VAL A 456 10.53 -4.68 -11.37
C VAL A 456 11.92 -5.28 -11.21
N HIS A 457 12.06 -6.54 -11.58
CA HIS A 457 13.37 -7.18 -11.72
C HIS A 457 13.36 -8.21 -12.85
N TYR A 458 14.51 -8.76 -13.21
CA TYR A 458 14.64 -9.75 -14.27
C TYR A 458 13.92 -11.05 -13.92
N GLY A 459 12.94 -11.48 -14.72
CA GLY A 459 12.18 -12.70 -14.54
C GLY A 459 12.00 -13.50 -15.83
N GLY A 460 12.67 -13.10 -16.90
CA GLY A 460 12.67 -13.81 -18.20
C GLY A 460 12.24 -12.93 -19.37
N ASN A 461 12.72 -13.30 -20.56
CA ASN A 461 12.39 -12.68 -21.83
C ASN A 461 11.29 -13.50 -22.56
N LYS A 462 11.05 -13.24 -23.81
CA LYS A 462 10.06 -13.94 -24.65
C LYS A 462 10.40 -15.41 -24.84
N HIS A 463 11.68 -15.73 -25.11
CA HIS A 463 12.19 -17.08 -25.38
C HIS A 463 13.35 -17.49 -24.47
N THR A 464 14.06 -16.51 -23.89
CA THR A 464 15.18 -16.74 -22.98
C THR A 464 14.73 -16.53 -21.53
N GLY A 465 14.64 -17.63 -20.75
CA GLY A 465 14.32 -17.58 -19.33
C GLY A 465 15.51 -17.14 -18.47
N VAL A 466 15.25 -16.83 -17.20
CA VAL A 466 16.29 -16.69 -16.18
C VAL A 466 16.78 -18.06 -15.72
N LYS A 467 18.03 -18.13 -15.31
CA LYS A 467 18.64 -19.37 -14.84
C LYS A 467 18.17 -19.72 -13.43
N VAL A 468 17.81 -20.98 -13.24
CA VAL A 468 17.30 -21.54 -11.99
C VAL A 468 17.94 -22.92 -11.74
N LEU A 469 17.88 -23.41 -10.50
CA LEU A 469 18.19 -24.80 -10.17
C LEU A 469 16.90 -25.59 -9.93
N THR A 470 16.95 -26.85 -10.28
CA THR A 470 15.95 -27.88 -9.87
C THR A 470 16.65 -28.96 -9.06
N GLY A 471 15.96 -30.05 -8.75
CA GLY A 471 16.51 -31.18 -7.98
C GLY A 471 17.89 -31.65 -8.46
N ALA A 472 18.71 -32.09 -7.54
CA ALA A 472 20.10 -32.48 -7.77
C ALA A 472 20.98 -31.36 -8.36
N ASP A 473 20.63 -30.09 -8.07
CA ASP A 473 21.37 -28.89 -8.52
C ASP A 473 21.52 -28.77 -10.05
N ILE A 474 20.55 -29.27 -10.80
CA ILE A 474 20.55 -29.18 -12.25
C ILE A 474 20.07 -27.79 -12.68
N GLN A 475 20.88 -27.12 -13.51
CA GLN A 475 20.53 -25.81 -14.02
C GLN A 475 19.50 -25.91 -15.16
N HIS A 476 18.46 -25.09 -15.04
CA HIS A 476 17.39 -24.90 -16.03
C HIS A 476 17.20 -23.42 -16.32
N THR A 477 16.24 -23.09 -17.18
CA THR A 477 15.72 -21.73 -17.34
C THR A 477 14.22 -21.69 -17.09
N ALA A 478 13.74 -20.58 -16.54
CA ALA A 478 12.33 -20.39 -16.23
C ALA A 478 11.87 -18.94 -16.49
N PHE A 479 10.56 -18.74 -16.58
CA PHE A 479 9.92 -17.46 -16.85
C PHE A 479 8.87 -17.16 -15.79
N GLY A 480 8.79 -15.95 -15.34
CA GLY A 480 7.71 -15.54 -14.46
C GLY A 480 8.10 -14.44 -13.47
N THR A 481 7.09 -13.72 -13.01
CA THR A 481 7.23 -12.83 -11.86
C THR A 481 7.61 -13.60 -10.59
N SER A 482 7.40 -14.91 -10.57
CA SER A 482 7.88 -15.82 -9.52
C SER A 482 9.41 -15.83 -9.39
N PHE A 483 10.14 -15.44 -10.43
CA PHE A 483 11.60 -15.43 -10.46
C PHE A 483 12.20 -14.00 -10.36
N SER A 484 11.43 -12.97 -10.65
CA SER A 484 11.82 -11.58 -10.32
C SER A 484 11.64 -11.27 -8.83
N THR A 485 10.62 -11.84 -8.19
CA THR A 485 10.28 -11.60 -6.78
C THR A 485 11.38 -12.04 -5.83
N PRO A 486 11.95 -13.26 -5.90
CA PRO A 486 13.00 -13.69 -4.97
C PRO A 486 14.28 -12.86 -5.05
N ARG A 487 14.58 -12.19 -6.18
CA ARG A 487 15.69 -11.22 -6.28
C ARG A 487 15.45 -10.01 -5.39
N ILE A 488 14.23 -9.49 -5.38
CA ILE A 488 13.85 -8.36 -4.51
C ILE A 488 13.75 -8.80 -3.06
N SER A 489 13.25 -10.01 -2.80
CA SER A 489 13.22 -10.57 -1.44
C SER A 489 14.62 -10.75 -0.87
N SER A 490 15.55 -11.26 -1.69
CA SER A 490 16.97 -11.37 -1.33
C SER A 490 17.57 -10.00 -1.02
N LEU A 491 17.33 -9.01 -1.89
CA LEU A 491 17.78 -7.63 -1.69
C LEU A 491 17.26 -7.05 -0.37
N ALA A 492 15.97 -7.25 -0.08
CA ALA A 492 15.35 -6.80 1.17
C ALA A 492 15.94 -7.49 2.41
N ALA A 493 16.20 -8.81 2.34
CA ALA A 493 16.80 -9.57 3.41
C ALA A 493 18.26 -9.13 3.68
N HIS A 494 19.04 -8.90 2.63
CA HIS A 494 20.39 -8.37 2.74
C HIS A 494 20.42 -6.93 3.26
N LEU A 495 19.49 -6.07 2.84
CA LEU A 495 19.35 -4.72 3.39
C LEU A 495 19.09 -4.76 4.90
N PHE A 496 18.13 -5.59 5.34
CA PHE A 496 17.83 -5.73 6.76
C PHE A 496 19.05 -6.24 7.54
N HIS A 497 19.74 -7.25 7.03
CA HIS A 497 20.94 -7.80 7.66
C HIS A 497 22.07 -6.77 7.76
N ARG A 498 22.27 -5.95 6.72
CA ARG A 498 23.31 -4.89 6.70
C ARG A 498 22.96 -3.68 7.56
N LEU A 499 21.68 -3.37 7.72
CA LEU A 499 21.22 -2.32 8.62
C LEU A 499 21.23 -2.86 10.06
N ASP A 500 22.34 -2.67 10.76
CA ASP A 500 22.53 -3.14 12.14
C ASP A 500 21.58 -2.43 13.10
N GLY A 501 20.37 -2.90 13.23
CA GLY A 501 19.37 -2.23 14.04
C GLY A 501 18.02 -2.93 14.11
N VAL A 502 17.05 -2.20 14.60
CA VAL A 502 15.68 -2.68 14.69
C VAL A 502 15.06 -2.73 13.29
N PHE A 503 14.36 -3.81 12.99
CA PHE A 503 13.64 -3.96 11.73
C PHE A 503 12.59 -2.85 11.54
N ASP A 504 12.62 -2.21 10.39
CA ASP A 504 11.60 -1.23 9.96
C ASP A 504 11.24 -1.49 8.49
N PRO A 505 10.03 -2.06 8.23
CA PRO A 505 9.60 -2.37 6.88
C PRO A 505 9.47 -1.11 6.00
N THR A 506 9.18 0.07 6.60
CA THR A 506 9.10 1.32 5.83
C THR A 506 10.46 1.77 5.34
N LEU A 507 11.51 1.59 6.14
CA LEU A 507 12.89 1.92 5.75
C LEU A 507 13.40 1.00 4.63
N ILE A 508 13.23 -0.32 4.79
CA ILE A 508 13.64 -1.30 3.77
C ILE A 508 12.95 -1.00 2.43
N LYS A 509 11.62 -0.87 2.47
CA LYS A 509 10.81 -0.57 1.28
C LYS A 509 11.19 0.78 0.67
N ALA A 510 11.44 1.81 1.50
CA ALA A 510 11.84 3.13 1.04
C ALA A 510 13.21 3.13 0.35
N LEU A 511 14.22 2.44 0.89
CA LEU A 511 15.54 2.33 0.28
C LEU A 511 15.48 1.65 -1.08
N ILE A 512 14.75 0.54 -1.21
CA ILE A 512 14.57 -0.18 -2.46
C ILE A 512 13.89 0.71 -3.51
N ILE A 513 12.80 1.37 -3.15
CA ILE A 513 12.02 2.23 -4.08
C ILE A 513 12.78 3.51 -4.43
N HIS A 514 13.45 4.13 -3.47
CA HIS A 514 14.21 5.36 -3.68
C HIS A 514 15.31 5.18 -4.74
N ASN A 515 15.98 4.05 -4.69
CA ASN A 515 17.06 3.70 -5.60
C ASN A 515 16.61 2.93 -6.86
N ALA A 516 15.30 2.73 -7.05
CA ALA A 516 14.78 2.15 -8.27
C ALA A 516 14.79 3.17 -9.42
N ASN A 517 15.34 2.78 -10.55
CA ASN A 517 15.46 3.61 -11.75
C ASN A 517 14.84 2.91 -12.95
N TYR A 518 14.30 3.68 -13.89
CA TYR A 518 13.77 3.09 -15.12
C TYR A 518 14.92 2.64 -16.02
N PRO A 519 14.87 1.41 -16.58
CA PRO A 519 15.80 0.98 -17.61
C PRO A 519 15.84 1.97 -18.78
N SER A 520 16.99 2.05 -19.47
CA SER A 520 17.22 3.01 -20.57
C SER A 520 16.25 2.83 -21.75
N VAL A 521 15.70 1.65 -21.92
CA VAL A 521 14.70 1.30 -22.96
C VAL A 521 13.31 1.89 -22.68
N VAL A 522 13.04 2.41 -21.48
CA VAL A 522 11.73 2.92 -21.09
C VAL A 522 11.52 4.32 -21.63
N ASP A 523 10.54 4.48 -22.51
CA ASP A 523 10.07 5.81 -22.92
C ASP A 523 9.09 6.38 -21.89
N LYS A 524 9.56 7.31 -21.08
CA LYS A 524 8.76 8.00 -20.06
C LYS A 524 7.65 8.92 -20.63
N ASN A 525 7.66 9.17 -21.96
CA ASN A 525 6.59 9.93 -22.60
C ASN A 525 5.36 9.06 -22.91
N VAL A 526 5.48 7.74 -22.84
CA VAL A 526 4.35 6.82 -22.99
C VAL A 526 3.49 6.88 -21.73
N VAL A 527 2.22 7.26 -21.89
CA VAL A 527 1.27 7.34 -20.77
C VAL A 527 1.05 5.96 -20.16
N GLY A 528 1.27 5.83 -18.85
CA GLY A 528 1.07 4.58 -18.12
C GLY A 528 2.25 3.63 -18.15
N PHE A 529 3.47 4.09 -18.47
CA PHE A 529 4.70 3.29 -18.34
C PHE A 529 4.90 2.79 -16.91
N ASP A 530 4.47 3.56 -15.94
CA ASP A 530 4.48 3.25 -14.51
C ASP A 530 3.57 2.07 -14.12
N LYS A 531 2.56 1.73 -14.93
CA LYS A 531 1.78 0.49 -14.76
C LYS A 531 2.62 -0.77 -14.96
N MET A 532 3.63 -0.68 -15.81
CA MET A 532 4.50 -1.79 -16.18
C MET A 532 5.71 -1.91 -15.25
N TYR A 533 6.28 -0.75 -14.91
CA TYR A 533 7.58 -0.68 -14.23
C TYR A 533 7.50 -0.20 -12.77
N GLY A 534 6.34 0.27 -12.31
CA GLY A 534 6.24 0.89 -11.00
C GLY A 534 7.19 2.08 -10.87
N PHE A 535 8.04 2.05 -9.85
CA PHE A 535 9.11 3.03 -9.65
C PHE A 535 10.43 2.65 -10.34
N GLY A 536 10.49 1.47 -10.98
CA GLY A 536 11.63 1.02 -11.78
C GLY A 536 12.36 -0.20 -11.23
N LEU A 537 13.58 -0.42 -11.73
CA LEU A 537 14.52 -1.47 -11.33
C LEU A 537 15.41 -0.94 -10.20
N PRO A 538 15.43 -1.56 -9.00
CA PRO A 538 16.34 -1.21 -7.93
C PRO A 538 17.81 -1.40 -8.31
N THR A 539 18.69 -0.55 -7.76
CA THR A 539 20.14 -0.67 -7.91
C THR A 539 20.72 -1.67 -6.92
N SER A 540 22.06 -1.82 -6.90
CA SER A 540 22.74 -2.66 -5.93
C SER A 540 22.57 -2.13 -4.49
N ILE A 541 22.72 -3.04 -3.52
CA ILE A 541 22.61 -2.69 -2.10
C ILE A 541 23.67 -1.65 -1.67
N ASP A 542 24.86 -1.72 -2.26
CA ASP A 542 25.92 -0.76 -1.98
C ASP A 542 25.57 0.65 -2.43
N ASP A 543 24.91 0.77 -3.59
CA ASP A 543 24.44 2.08 -4.10
C ASP A 543 23.27 2.63 -3.26
N MET A 544 22.48 1.76 -2.62
CA MET A 544 21.39 2.19 -1.74
C MET A 544 21.87 2.79 -0.44
N LEU A 545 23.02 2.33 0.07
CA LEU A 545 23.54 2.70 1.39
C LEU A 545 24.64 3.75 1.34
N ASN A 546 25.12 4.10 0.15
CA ASN A 546 26.23 5.03 -0.02
C ASN A 546 25.94 6.09 -1.09
N ASN A 547 26.54 7.24 -0.90
CA ASN A 547 26.61 8.32 -1.87
C ASN A 547 28.01 8.35 -2.55
N ASP A 548 28.10 9.07 -3.67
CA ASP A 548 29.36 9.63 -4.16
C ASP A 548 29.55 11.09 -3.67
N GLU A 549 30.56 11.78 -4.16
CA GLU A 549 30.85 13.17 -3.78
C GLU A 549 29.83 14.18 -4.35
N ASP A 550 29.08 13.77 -5.37
CA ASP A 550 28.07 14.58 -6.06
C ASP A 550 26.65 14.36 -5.53
N GLU A 551 26.49 13.46 -4.55
CA GLU A 551 25.19 13.12 -3.98
C GLU A 551 25.18 13.33 -2.47
N PHE A 552 24.01 13.73 -1.95
CA PHE A 552 23.76 13.84 -0.52
C PHE A 552 22.38 13.31 -0.19
N THR A 553 22.35 12.17 0.49
CA THR A 553 21.11 11.45 0.84
C THR A 553 20.83 11.54 2.34
N MET A 554 19.63 11.96 2.67
CA MET A 554 19.11 12.08 4.03
C MET A 554 17.92 11.16 4.21
N VAL A 555 17.89 10.42 5.31
CA VAL A 555 16.78 9.56 5.73
C VAL A 555 16.14 10.16 6.97
N TRP A 556 14.84 10.45 6.90
CA TRP A 556 14.04 10.99 7.98
C TRP A 556 13.00 9.96 8.39
N GLN A 557 12.88 9.71 9.70
CA GLN A 557 11.87 8.79 10.25
C GLN A 557 11.03 9.54 11.31
N PRO A 558 10.20 10.49 10.88
CA PRO A 558 9.32 11.23 11.78
C PRO A 558 8.19 10.32 12.29
N ASN A 559 7.77 10.57 13.51
CA ASN A 559 6.66 9.88 14.14
C ASN A 559 5.47 10.82 14.23
N PHE A 560 4.46 10.59 13.38
CA PHE A 560 3.27 11.43 13.34
C PHE A 560 2.27 10.98 14.40
N ASN A 561 2.15 11.75 15.45
CA ASN A 561 1.06 11.63 16.41
C ASN A 561 -0.15 12.45 15.93
N ASN A 562 -1.34 12.16 16.45
CA ASN A 562 -2.56 12.91 16.09
C ASN A 562 -2.36 14.43 16.21
N GLY A 563 -2.50 15.12 15.07
CA GLY A 563 -2.40 16.57 14.99
C GLY A 563 -0.99 17.15 14.98
N THR A 564 0.06 16.33 15.02
CA THR A 564 1.45 16.79 14.87
C THR A 564 1.84 16.81 13.40
N ASP A 565 2.26 17.97 12.94
CA ASP A 565 2.88 18.19 11.64
C ASP A 565 4.33 18.64 11.87
N TYR A 566 5.17 18.58 10.84
CA TYR A 566 6.57 19.02 10.90
C TYR A 566 6.85 20.13 9.89
N GLN A 567 7.64 21.11 10.31
CA GLN A 567 8.08 22.22 9.48
C GLN A 567 9.57 22.44 9.70
N VAL A 568 10.37 21.80 8.87
CA VAL A 568 11.84 21.88 8.89
C VAL A 568 12.26 23.13 8.15
N ILE A 569 12.53 24.22 8.88
CA ILE A 569 13.12 25.45 8.35
C ILE A 569 14.64 25.23 8.27
N ASP A 570 15.32 25.92 7.37
CA ASP A 570 16.74 25.73 7.07
C ASP A 570 17.08 24.30 6.60
N PHE A 571 16.18 23.75 5.78
CA PHE A 571 16.42 22.45 5.12
C PHE A 571 17.77 22.51 4.37
N PRO A 572 18.66 21.48 4.52
CA PRO A 572 20.05 21.53 4.07
C PRO A 572 20.19 21.35 2.56
N TYR A 573 19.81 22.37 1.79
CA TYR A 573 20.02 22.43 0.34
C TYR A 573 21.38 23.10 0.05
N PRO A 574 22.35 22.41 -0.66
CA PRO A 574 23.68 22.94 -0.86
C PRO A 574 23.73 24.22 -1.69
N ASP A 575 24.46 25.25 -1.19
CA ASP A 575 24.66 26.54 -1.88
C ASP A 575 25.40 26.36 -3.20
N ALA A 576 26.29 25.37 -3.29
CA ALA A 576 27.02 25.02 -4.52
C ALA A 576 26.11 24.66 -5.71
N LEU A 577 24.84 24.36 -5.44
CA LEU A 577 23.81 24.11 -6.46
C LEU A 577 23.11 25.39 -6.93
N THR A 578 23.80 26.51 -6.90
CA THR A 578 23.37 27.78 -7.49
C THR A 578 24.32 28.14 -8.64
N ASP A 579 23.77 28.56 -9.78
CA ASP A 579 24.55 28.94 -10.94
C ASP A 579 25.01 30.41 -10.88
N GLU A 580 25.81 30.84 -11.86
CA GLU A 580 26.35 32.21 -11.95
C GLU A 580 25.27 33.31 -12.04
N ASN A 581 24.06 32.94 -12.45
CA ASN A 581 22.90 33.84 -12.52
C ASN A 581 22.03 33.83 -11.26
N GLY A 582 22.41 33.06 -10.24
CA GLY A 582 21.67 32.87 -9.01
C GLY A 582 20.47 31.89 -9.12
N TYR A 583 20.42 31.07 -10.16
CA TYR A 583 19.37 30.06 -10.29
C TYR A 583 19.77 28.75 -9.61
N PHE A 584 18.87 28.17 -8.83
CA PHE A 584 19.05 26.85 -8.28
C PHE A 584 19.05 25.79 -9.40
N TYR A 585 19.96 24.83 -9.31
CA TYR A 585 20.00 23.66 -10.14
C TYR A 585 20.30 22.44 -9.26
N GLY A 586 20.14 21.26 -9.80
CA GLY A 586 20.30 20.00 -9.06
C GLY A 586 19.11 19.10 -9.30
N ILE A 587 19.30 17.82 -9.06
CA ILE A 587 18.24 16.81 -9.11
C ILE A 587 17.85 16.45 -7.67
N VAL A 588 16.59 16.66 -7.33
CA VAL A 588 16.04 16.32 -6.01
C VAL A 588 15.12 15.13 -6.18
N THR A 589 15.44 14.03 -5.49
CA THR A 589 14.60 12.83 -5.43
C THR A 589 14.05 12.69 -4.01
N VAL A 590 12.74 12.52 -3.89
CA VAL A 590 12.04 12.33 -2.61
C VAL A 590 11.21 11.06 -2.67
N THR A 591 11.42 10.18 -1.71
CA THR A 591 10.60 8.97 -1.54
C THR A 591 9.98 8.99 -0.16
N ILE A 592 8.68 8.68 -0.09
CA ILE A 592 7.90 8.64 1.13
C ILE A 592 7.29 7.24 1.21
N VAL A 593 7.55 6.51 2.28
CA VAL A 593 6.90 5.24 2.58
C VAL A 593 6.29 5.33 3.98
N THR A 594 5.02 4.99 4.09
CA THR A 594 4.27 5.06 5.34
C THR A 594 3.71 3.70 5.72
N ASP A 595 3.51 3.50 7.02
CA ASP A 595 2.70 2.42 7.58
C ASP A 595 1.32 3.01 7.95
N PRO A 596 0.35 3.01 7.01
CA PRO A 596 -0.92 3.69 7.20
C PRO A 596 -1.86 2.93 8.12
N ILE A 597 -2.87 3.62 8.63
CA ILE A 597 -4.05 2.98 9.20
C ILE A 597 -4.89 2.46 8.04
N LEU A 598 -5.23 1.17 8.09
CA LEU A 598 -6.03 0.47 7.09
C LEU A 598 -7.31 -0.05 7.71
N LYS A 599 -8.44 0.02 6.96
CA LYS A 599 -9.75 -0.47 7.42
C LYS A 599 -10.49 -1.19 6.29
N GLY A 600 -10.63 -2.50 6.41
CA GLY A 600 -11.26 -3.36 5.40
C GLY A 600 -12.73 -3.03 5.15
N GLY A 601 -13.47 -2.55 6.17
CA GLY A 601 -14.87 -2.14 6.05
C GLY A 601 -15.10 -0.80 5.34
N GLU A 602 -14.05 -0.07 4.95
CA GLU A 602 -14.15 1.25 4.33
C GLU A 602 -14.01 1.21 2.78
N GLY A 603 -14.18 0.06 2.17
CA GLY A 603 -14.25 -0.11 0.72
C GLY A 603 -13.09 0.56 -0.04
N ASN A 604 -13.39 1.50 -0.93
CA ASN A 604 -12.36 2.26 -1.68
C ASN A 604 -11.60 3.27 -0.80
N GLU A 605 -12.08 3.57 0.40
CA GLU A 605 -11.37 4.38 1.39
C GLU A 605 -10.52 3.51 2.35
N TYR A 606 -10.08 2.33 1.94
CA TYR A 606 -9.29 1.39 2.72
C TYR A 606 -8.09 2.03 3.43
N CYS A 607 -7.33 2.87 2.75
CA CYS A 607 -6.24 3.66 3.33
C CYS A 607 -6.78 4.88 4.06
N GLN A 608 -6.66 4.91 5.38
CA GLN A 608 -7.24 5.94 6.24
C GLN A 608 -6.31 7.11 6.54
N THR A 609 -5.01 6.96 6.32
CA THR A 609 -4.01 7.99 6.62
C THR A 609 -3.12 8.29 5.43
N ASP A 610 -2.64 9.53 5.34
CA ASP A 610 -1.76 9.98 4.27
C ASP A 610 -0.76 11.01 4.81
N ILE A 611 0.45 11.03 4.24
CA ILE A 611 1.48 12.02 4.53
C ILE A 611 1.81 12.79 3.26
N ASP A 612 1.69 14.12 3.33
CA ASP A 612 2.09 15.05 2.28
C ASP A 612 3.41 15.71 2.67
N VAL A 613 4.38 15.68 1.78
CA VAL A 613 5.69 16.31 1.94
C VAL A 613 5.86 17.37 0.88
N LYS A 614 6.25 18.56 1.30
CA LYS A 614 6.60 19.65 0.40
C LYS A 614 8.02 20.11 0.71
N ILE A 615 8.80 20.30 -0.31
CA ILE A 615 10.19 20.80 -0.22
C ILE A 615 10.34 21.96 -1.19
N GLY A 616 11.06 23.00 -0.78
CA GLY A 616 11.38 24.10 -1.65
C GLY A 616 11.88 25.33 -0.92
N PRO A 617 12.31 26.34 -1.69
CA PRO A 617 12.71 27.62 -1.12
C PRO A 617 11.52 28.39 -0.57
N ILE A 618 11.78 29.21 0.45
CA ILE A 618 10.78 30.04 1.14
C ILE A 618 11.11 31.53 1.02
N ARG A 619 10.06 32.39 1.01
CA ARG A 619 10.22 33.83 0.99
C ARG A 619 10.64 34.39 2.34
N GLY A 620 10.21 33.79 3.44
CA GLY A 620 10.49 34.26 4.78
C GLY A 620 9.78 33.43 5.83
N VAL A 621 10.01 33.82 7.06
CA VAL A 621 9.43 33.19 8.24
C VAL A 621 8.69 34.30 9.03
N ASN A 622 7.43 34.06 9.35
CA ASN A 622 6.62 34.90 10.18
C ASN A 622 6.66 34.42 11.64
N HIS A 623 6.89 35.32 12.56
CA HIS A 623 6.86 35.03 14.00
C HIS A 623 5.45 35.24 14.53
N PHE A 624 4.83 34.22 15.10
CA PHE A 624 3.53 34.28 15.74
C PHE A 624 3.68 34.08 17.26
N VAL A 625 2.96 34.88 18.04
CA VAL A 625 2.81 34.66 19.47
C VAL A 625 1.41 34.12 19.71
N LEU A 626 1.30 32.82 19.95
CA LEU A 626 0.01 32.19 20.28
C LEU A 626 -0.31 32.38 21.75
N GLY A 627 -1.41 33.10 22.03
CA GLY A 627 -2.00 33.23 23.35
C GLY A 627 -3.28 32.41 23.45
N ALA A 628 -3.33 31.41 24.34
CA ALA A 628 -4.57 30.72 24.64
C ALA A 628 -5.49 31.63 25.50
N VAL A 629 -6.75 31.79 25.09
CA VAL A 629 -7.79 32.47 25.85
C VAL A 629 -8.20 31.56 27.01
N GLY A 630 -7.90 31.95 28.26
CA GLY A 630 -8.47 31.37 29.48
C GLY A 630 -7.59 30.41 30.32
N THR A 631 -6.30 30.21 29.98
CA THR A 631 -5.34 29.45 30.80
C THR A 631 -4.05 30.24 31.05
N PRO A 632 -3.22 29.89 32.08
CA PRO A 632 -1.94 30.57 32.30
C PRO A 632 -1.12 30.46 31.02
N LYS A 633 -0.76 31.63 30.47
CA LYS A 633 -0.15 31.80 29.16
C LYS A 633 1.21 31.11 29.10
N THR A 634 1.27 29.94 28.47
CA THR A 634 2.50 29.45 27.88
C THR A 634 2.61 30.10 26.49
N TYR A 635 3.44 31.14 26.41
CA TYR A 635 3.77 31.76 25.13
C TYR A 635 4.66 30.78 24.36
N ARG A 636 4.18 30.24 23.26
CA ARG A 636 5.02 29.58 22.25
C ARG A 636 5.31 30.59 21.15
N ASN A 637 6.57 30.98 20.97
CA ASN A 637 6.98 31.64 19.74
C ASN A 637 6.99 30.61 18.65
N GLU A 638 6.04 30.66 17.74
CA GLU A 638 6.02 29.81 16.57
C GLU A 638 6.50 30.59 15.36
N GLU A 639 7.52 30.03 14.70
CA GLU A 639 7.94 30.52 13.41
C GLU A 639 7.12 29.76 12.34
N ARG A 640 6.44 30.47 11.46
CA ARG A 640 5.67 29.90 10.36
C ARG A 640 6.24 30.35 9.03
N ILE A 641 6.34 29.41 8.10
CA ILE A 641 6.73 29.69 6.72
C ILE A 641 5.68 30.58 6.07
N ASP A 642 6.11 31.74 5.56
CA ASP A 642 5.21 32.67 4.86
C ASP A 642 4.74 32.11 3.52
N SER A 643 5.67 31.63 2.69
CA SER A 643 5.39 31.03 1.39
C SER A 643 6.45 30.00 1.03
N LEU A 644 6.05 28.75 0.91
CA LEU A 644 6.91 27.68 0.42
C LEU A 644 6.62 27.43 -1.06
N TYR A 645 7.65 27.53 -1.89
CA TYR A 645 7.57 27.17 -3.30
C TYR A 645 7.85 25.68 -3.49
N ASN A 646 6.79 24.85 -3.35
CA ASN A 646 6.92 23.42 -3.49
C ASN A 646 7.49 23.04 -4.86
N ILE A 647 8.60 22.28 -4.87
CA ILE A 647 9.23 21.81 -6.10
C ILE A 647 8.69 20.46 -6.56
N LEU A 648 8.10 19.66 -5.66
CA LEU A 648 7.71 18.27 -5.93
C LEU A 648 6.45 18.17 -6.78
N THR A 649 5.47 19.03 -6.51
CA THR A 649 4.18 19.01 -7.20
C THR A 649 3.80 20.40 -7.67
N GLU A 650 3.10 20.47 -8.80
CA GLU A 650 2.57 21.75 -9.26
C GLU A 650 1.25 22.07 -8.58
N ASP A 651 1.20 23.14 -7.77
CA ASP A 651 -0.04 23.71 -7.19
C ASP A 651 -0.93 24.41 -8.25
N LYS A 652 -0.91 23.91 -9.49
CA LYS A 652 -1.78 24.46 -10.54
C LYS A 652 -3.20 23.91 -10.45
N TYR A 653 -3.90 24.31 -9.41
CA TYR A 653 -5.36 24.23 -9.46
C TYR A 653 -5.90 25.44 -10.22
N SER A 654 -6.29 25.19 -11.44
CA SER A 654 -7.14 26.17 -12.14
C SER A 654 -8.40 26.38 -11.29
N LYS A 655 -8.70 27.63 -10.93
CA LYS A 655 -9.98 28.00 -10.26
C LYS A 655 -11.22 27.55 -11.06
N ARG A 656 -11.02 27.03 -12.28
CA ARG A 656 -12.04 26.52 -13.21
C ARG A 656 -12.23 25.00 -13.13
N GLN A 657 -11.36 24.25 -12.43
CA GLN A 657 -11.55 22.80 -12.28
C GLN A 657 -12.65 22.51 -11.26
N SER A 658 -13.49 21.51 -11.55
CA SER A 658 -14.45 20.99 -10.59
C SER A 658 -13.71 20.32 -9.41
N GLU A 659 -14.35 20.25 -8.24
CA GLU A 659 -13.77 19.63 -7.05
C GLU A 659 -13.44 18.15 -7.27
N ILE A 660 -14.23 17.44 -8.07
CA ILE A 660 -13.98 16.04 -8.46
C ILE A 660 -12.65 15.91 -9.22
N MET A 661 -12.49 16.75 -10.25
CA MET A 661 -11.24 16.72 -11.04
C MET A 661 -10.04 17.07 -10.19
N ARG A 662 -10.24 17.91 -9.17
CA ARG A 662 -9.19 18.25 -8.21
C ARG A 662 -8.81 17.06 -7.34
N GLU A 663 -9.78 16.36 -6.72
CA GLU A 663 -9.52 15.19 -5.87
C GLU A 663 -8.89 14.05 -6.69
N ARG A 664 -9.42 13.77 -7.87
CA ARG A 664 -8.87 12.77 -8.79
C ARG A 664 -7.42 13.12 -9.20
N ASN A 665 -7.11 14.39 -9.45
CA ASN A 665 -5.74 14.81 -9.75
C ASN A 665 -4.82 14.68 -8.54
N LEU A 666 -5.32 14.91 -7.32
CA LEU A 666 -4.54 14.68 -6.10
C LEU A 666 -4.20 13.20 -5.93
N ILE A 667 -5.16 12.31 -6.16
CA ILE A 667 -4.94 10.85 -6.09
C ILE A 667 -3.94 10.42 -7.15
N MET A 668 -4.18 10.78 -8.43
CA MET A 668 -3.40 10.27 -9.57
C MET A 668 -2.02 10.93 -9.72
N LYS A 669 -1.87 12.21 -9.37
CA LYS A 669 -0.60 12.94 -9.59
C LYS A 669 0.22 13.16 -8.33
N ASN A 670 -0.44 13.34 -7.19
CA ASN A 670 0.23 13.55 -5.90
C ASN A 670 0.20 12.29 -5.05
N HIS A 671 -0.33 11.17 -5.58
CA HIS A 671 -0.43 9.88 -4.89
C HIS A 671 -1.10 10.00 -3.51
N LYS A 672 -2.12 10.86 -3.40
CA LYS A 672 -2.87 11.05 -2.16
C LYS A 672 -3.53 9.73 -1.74
N TRP A 673 -3.45 9.39 -0.46
CA TRP A 673 -3.90 8.12 0.12
C TRP A 673 -3.12 6.88 -0.36
N GLN A 674 -1.93 7.07 -0.91
CA GLN A 674 -1.02 5.97 -1.25
C GLN A 674 0.12 5.90 -0.23
N PRO A 675 0.46 4.70 0.29
CA PRO A 675 1.51 4.54 1.27
C PRO A 675 2.91 4.78 0.71
N VAL A 676 3.05 4.73 -0.61
CA VAL A 676 4.32 4.92 -1.31
C VAL A 676 4.20 6.05 -2.32
N LYS A 677 5.15 6.99 -2.23
CA LYS A 677 5.25 8.11 -3.17
C LYS A 677 6.71 8.34 -3.53
N LYS A 678 6.99 8.62 -4.80
CA LYS A 678 8.33 9.01 -5.25
C LYS A 678 8.23 10.14 -6.25
N PHE A 679 8.99 11.20 -6.00
CA PHE A 679 9.09 12.38 -6.84
C PHE A 679 10.55 12.60 -7.22
N GLN A 680 10.80 12.97 -8.48
CA GLN A 680 12.12 13.37 -8.95
C GLN A 680 11.99 14.66 -9.75
N VAL A 681 12.73 15.68 -9.37
CA VAL A 681 12.67 17.00 -9.98
C VAL A 681 14.08 17.46 -10.34
N ASP A 682 14.29 17.78 -11.61
CA ASP A 682 15.48 18.49 -12.09
C ASP A 682 15.17 20.00 -12.14
N LEU A 683 15.75 20.75 -11.21
CA LEU A 683 15.55 22.20 -11.11
C LEU A 683 16.05 22.95 -12.35
N SER A 684 17.02 22.39 -13.09
CA SER A 684 17.54 22.98 -14.31
C SER A 684 16.51 23.02 -15.44
N THR A 685 15.52 22.14 -15.41
CA THR A 685 14.43 22.04 -16.42
C THR A 685 13.23 22.92 -16.12
N MET A 686 13.18 23.58 -14.97
CA MET A 686 12.10 24.48 -14.62
C MET A 686 11.96 25.63 -15.59
N THR A 687 10.73 26.13 -15.80
CA THR A 687 10.47 27.32 -16.61
C THR A 687 11.20 28.54 -16.07
N THR A 688 11.62 29.45 -16.94
CA THR A 688 12.31 30.71 -16.55
C THR A 688 11.49 31.52 -15.54
N GLY A 689 10.15 31.53 -15.69
CA GLY A 689 9.27 32.21 -14.73
C GLY A 689 9.36 31.63 -13.32
N LYS A 690 9.39 30.29 -13.17
CA LYS A 690 9.56 29.63 -11.87
C LYS A 690 10.95 29.90 -11.30
N LYS A 691 12.01 29.77 -12.11
CA LYS A 691 13.40 30.06 -11.71
C LYS A 691 13.54 31.49 -11.18
N ASN A 692 12.97 32.48 -11.88
CA ASN A 692 13.00 33.88 -11.43
C ASN A 692 12.24 34.10 -10.13
N LEU A 693 11.17 33.35 -9.88
CA LEU A 693 10.38 33.46 -8.67
C LEU A 693 11.12 32.99 -7.42
N ILE A 694 11.94 31.94 -7.55
CA ILE A 694 12.61 31.28 -6.42
C ILE A 694 14.05 31.76 -6.20
N LYS A 695 14.70 32.38 -7.19
CA LYS A 695 16.11 32.77 -7.12
C LYS A 695 16.44 33.78 -6.00
N GLU A 696 15.45 34.57 -5.56
CA GLU A 696 15.62 35.55 -4.48
C GLU A 696 15.46 34.94 -3.09
N CYS A 697 15.00 33.67 -3.01
CA CYS A 697 14.89 32.95 -1.77
C CYS A 697 16.25 32.43 -1.31
N GLN A 698 16.61 32.65 -0.06
CA GLN A 698 17.89 32.21 0.50
C GLN A 698 17.78 30.98 1.40
N THR A 699 16.59 30.68 1.86
CA THR A 699 16.32 29.60 2.80
C THR A 699 15.42 28.54 2.16
N TRP A 700 15.72 27.29 2.41
CA TRP A 700 14.91 26.15 2.01
C TRP A 700 14.17 25.59 3.21
N ALA A 701 13.02 24.98 2.95
CA ALA A 701 12.24 24.31 3.98
C ALA A 701 11.61 23.01 3.45
N MET A 702 11.30 22.12 4.40
CA MET A 702 10.51 20.93 4.18
C MET A 702 9.33 20.93 5.15
N THR A 703 8.13 20.71 4.66
CA THR A 703 6.95 20.50 5.50
C THR A 703 6.43 19.09 5.32
N MET A 704 6.00 18.47 6.41
CA MET A 704 5.43 17.14 6.46
C MET A 704 4.11 17.19 7.19
N HIS A 705 3.01 16.87 6.51
CA HIS A 705 1.65 16.96 7.05
C HIS A 705 0.98 15.59 7.01
N ALA A 706 0.50 15.15 8.18
CA ALA A 706 -0.32 13.95 8.26
C ALA A 706 -1.81 14.30 8.09
N PHE A 707 -2.49 13.49 7.30
CA PHE A 707 -3.93 13.56 7.07
C PHE A 707 -4.57 12.25 7.47
N THR A 708 -5.72 12.33 8.13
CA THR A 708 -6.52 11.17 8.51
C THR A 708 -7.91 11.32 7.94
N ARG A 709 -8.49 10.22 7.44
CA ARG A 709 -9.88 10.20 7.00
C ARG A 709 -10.81 10.35 8.21
N ASP A 710 -12.00 10.79 7.92
CA ASP A 710 -12.97 11.21 8.91
C ASP A 710 -13.48 10.07 9.81
N ALA A 711 -13.69 8.85 9.27
CA ALA A 711 -14.10 7.67 10.05
C ALA A 711 -13.08 7.35 11.17
N THR A 712 -11.79 7.34 10.84
CA THR A 712 -10.71 7.11 11.81
C THR A 712 -10.55 8.26 12.79
N MET A 713 -10.74 9.52 12.36
CA MET A 713 -10.68 10.68 13.27
C MET A 713 -11.71 10.61 14.39
N LEU A 714 -12.91 10.10 14.12
CA LEU A 714 -13.94 9.93 15.15
C LEU A 714 -13.54 8.89 16.19
N GLU A 715 -13.13 7.71 15.76
CA GLU A 715 -12.70 6.63 16.67
C GLU A 715 -11.53 7.09 17.55
N LEU A 716 -10.55 7.80 16.95
CA LEU A 716 -9.43 8.36 17.71
C LEU A 716 -9.87 9.39 18.76
N GLN A 717 -10.96 10.15 18.50
CA GLN A 717 -11.52 11.10 19.45
C GLN A 717 -12.29 10.39 20.58
N GLU A 718 -12.97 9.28 20.30
CA GLU A 718 -13.75 8.52 21.25
C GLU A 718 -12.88 7.64 22.16
N ASP A 719 -11.91 6.94 21.60
CA ASP A 719 -11.06 5.99 22.31
C ASP A 719 -9.86 6.63 23.00
N GLY A 720 -9.53 7.87 22.65
CA GLY A 720 -8.37 8.60 23.20
C GLY A 720 -7.02 7.97 22.83
N VAL A 721 -7.00 7.02 21.89
CA VAL A 721 -5.80 6.32 21.45
C VAL A 721 -5.01 7.20 20.48
N ILE A 722 -3.77 7.50 20.83
CA ILE A 722 -2.83 8.19 19.94
C ILE A 722 -2.24 7.15 18.99
N ASN A 723 -2.80 7.06 17.79
CA ASN A 723 -2.19 6.25 16.74
C ASN A 723 -1.05 7.02 16.08
N SER A 724 0.16 6.54 16.27
CA SER A 724 1.35 7.04 15.62
C SER A 724 1.50 6.39 14.23
N ILE A 725 1.70 7.21 13.19
CA ILE A 725 1.97 6.74 11.84
C ILE A 725 3.49 6.71 11.64
N ARG A 726 4.05 5.52 11.44
CA ARG A 726 5.45 5.38 11.04
C ARG A 726 5.61 5.83 9.59
N ALA A 727 6.69 6.56 9.33
CA ALA A 727 7.05 6.95 7.98
C ALA A 727 8.56 7.00 7.79
N THR A 728 9.01 6.64 6.60
CA THR A 728 10.37 6.89 6.14
C THR A 728 10.33 7.83 4.95
N ILE A 729 11.05 8.94 5.04
CA ILE A 729 11.19 9.95 3.99
C ILE A 729 12.66 10.01 3.61
N ILE A 730 12.99 9.69 2.36
CA ILE A 730 14.36 9.75 1.86
C ILE A 730 14.44 10.91 0.87
N VAL A 731 15.42 11.77 1.07
CA VAL A 731 15.69 12.90 0.16
C VAL A 731 17.14 12.81 -0.32
N THR A 732 17.31 12.65 -1.62
CA THR A 732 18.63 12.76 -2.28
C THR A 732 18.70 14.04 -3.10
N ILE A 733 19.77 14.80 -2.90
CA ILE A 733 20.14 15.95 -3.71
C ILE A 733 21.41 15.61 -4.49
N ARG A 734 21.37 15.75 -5.83
CA ARG A 734 22.48 15.38 -6.71
C ARG A 734 22.90 16.53 -7.61
N ASP A 735 24.20 16.71 -7.78
CA ASP A 735 24.79 17.63 -8.76
C ASP A 735 24.93 16.95 -10.14
N PRO A 736 24.12 17.30 -11.14
CA PRO A 736 24.28 16.77 -12.50
C PRO A 736 25.53 17.28 -13.21
N LYS A 737 26.28 18.23 -12.63
CA LYS A 737 27.53 18.80 -13.19
C LYS A 737 28.79 18.15 -12.61
N HIS A 738 28.66 17.22 -11.69
CA HIS A 738 29.74 16.43 -11.10
C HIS A 738 30.94 17.26 -10.58
N LYS A 739 30.67 18.21 -9.68
CA LYS A 739 31.69 19.08 -9.08
C LYS A 739 32.36 18.49 -7.82
N GLY A 740 31.87 17.40 -7.29
CA GLY A 740 32.42 16.71 -6.11
C GLY A 740 32.27 17.47 -4.78
N LEU A 741 31.27 18.33 -4.63
CA LEU A 741 31.14 19.21 -3.46
C LEU A 741 29.93 18.90 -2.56
N ILE A 742 28.94 18.18 -3.08
CA ILE A 742 27.60 18.18 -2.50
C ILE A 742 27.52 17.43 -1.18
N TYR A 743 28.19 16.28 -1.09
CA TYR A 743 28.17 15.50 0.16
C TYR A 743 28.74 16.29 1.33
N ASN A 744 29.95 16.85 1.19
CA ASN A 744 30.62 17.57 2.26
C ASN A 744 29.84 18.85 2.66
N GLU A 745 29.25 19.54 1.68
CA GLU A 745 28.44 20.71 1.95
C GLU A 745 27.13 20.34 2.68
N GLY A 746 26.48 19.23 2.30
CA GLY A 746 25.32 18.71 3.00
C GLY A 746 25.60 18.41 4.48
N ILE A 747 26.71 17.71 4.77
CA ILE A 747 27.17 17.46 6.15
C ILE A 747 27.40 18.77 6.90
N ARG A 748 28.07 19.74 6.26
CA ARG A 748 28.33 21.07 6.85
C ARG A 748 27.02 21.78 7.21
N LEU A 749 26.02 21.74 6.34
CA LEU A 749 24.72 22.35 6.55
C LEU A 749 23.94 21.67 7.68
N LEU A 750 23.93 20.33 7.77
CA LEU A 750 23.32 19.64 8.91
C LEU A 750 23.90 20.10 10.24
N ASN A 751 25.24 20.20 10.34
CA ASN A 751 25.91 20.69 11.54
C ASN A 751 25.60 22.18 11.81
N THR A 752 25.62 23.03 10.80
CA THR A 752 25.39 24.47 10.95
C THR A 752 23.96 24.78 11.41
N HIS A 753 22.98 23.99 10.95
CA HIS A 753 21.57 24.15 11.28
C HIS A 753 21.14 23.34 12.51
N ASN A 754 22.10 22.77 13.24
CA ASN A 754 21.89 22.00 14.48
C ASN A 754 20.96 20.77 14.33
N PHE A 755 21.04 20.07 13.21
CA PHE A 755 20.39 18.78 13.07
C PHE A 755 21.18 17.70 13.79
N GLU A 756 20.50 16.88 14.57
CA GLU A 756 21.07 15.60 15.03
C GLU A 756 21.08 14.64 13.85
N HIS A 757 22.26 14.18 13.46
CA HIS A 757 22.41 13.26 12.36
C HIS A 757 23.54 12.24 12.64
N SER A 758 23.44 11.11 11.98
CA SER A 758 24.44 10.06 12.02
C SER A 758 24.55 9.35 10.68
N ASN A 759 25.68 8.74 10.40
CA ASN A 759 25.75 7.76 9.33
C ASN A 759 24.75 6.65 9.61
N ILE A 760 24.09 6.14 8.56
CA ILE A 760 23.35 4.91 8.70
C ILE A 760 24.33 3.79 9.14
N VAL A 761 23.99 3.07 10.20
CA VAL A 761 24.87 2.03 10.71
C VAL A 761 24.76 0.81 9.79
N VAL A 762 25.90 0.37 9.29
CA VAL A 762 25.99 -0.75 8.35
C VAL A 762 26.99 -1.76 8.92
N ARG A 763 26.58 -3.03 8.99
CA ARG A 763 27.53 -4.13 9.29
C ARG A 763 28.56 -4.19 8.17
N ASN A 764 29.83 -4.22 8.54
CA ASN A 764 30.94 -4.41 7.61
C ASN A 764 31.08 -5.90 7.29
N ASP A 765 30.30 -6.42 6.37
CA ASP A 765 30.48 -7.76 5.82
C ASP A 765 31.67 -7.75 4.85
N ILE A 766 32.82 -8.15 5.33
CA ILE A 766 34.08 -8.11 4.58
C ILE A 766 34.15 -9.18 3.48
N HIS A 767 33.23 -10.14 3.40
CA HIS A 767 33.40 -11.36 2.57
C HIS A 767 32.24 -11.81 1.70
N LEU A 768 31.32 -10.92 1.28
CA LEU A 768 30.23 -11.32 0.36
C LEU A 768 30.67 -11.57 -1.09
N LEU A 769 31.89 -11.21 -1.46
CA LEU A 769 32.52 -11.57 -2.72
C LEU A 769 33.71 -12.50 -2.44
N GLY A 770 33.42 -13.77 -2.16
CA GLY A 770 34.45 -14.78 -2.15
C GLY A 770 35.16 -14.78 -3.49
N ASN A 771 36.48 -14.47 -3.46
CA ASN A 771 37.34 -14.61 -4.62
C ASN A 771 37.13 -15.96 -5.29
N ILE A 772 36.50 -15.97 -6.44
CA ILE A 772 36.51 -17.12 -7.35
C ILE A 772 37.87 -17.06 -8.08
N ASP A 773 38.96 -17.15 -7.33
CA ASP A 773 40.29 -17.38 -7.85
C ASP A 773 40.79 -18.70 -7.29
N GLY A 774 40.66 -19.77 -8.11
CA GLY A 774 41.20 -21.07 -7.81
C GLY A 774 40.75 -22.12 -8.84
#